data_2a8b0db3d70fa73332c4d930a3cd518d
#
_entry.id   2a8b0db3d70fa73332c4d930a3cd518d
#
_cell.length_a   1.000
_cell.length_b   1.000
_cell.length_c   1.000
_cell.angle_alpha   90.00
_cell.angle_beta   90.00
_cell.angle_gamma   90.00
#
_symmetry.space_group_name_H-M   'P 1'
#
loop_
_entity.id
_entity.type
_entity.pdbx_description
1 polymer ?
#
loop_
_entity_poly.entity_id
_entity_poly.type
_entity_poly.pdbx_seq_one_letter_code
_entity_poly.pdbx_strand_id
1 'polypeptide(L)'
;GRIPRFDAYPSVIASQIIANKAITADMPGESISGYINVKTFAPGDIDGWAFSAELGTGEQDLGDGDMSKANARLSYSNDKFGILVYGSENSRDQVTDNREMDYASSSTPGSLVPKQIEYRNYLLERTDEAYGGTIEFYLDNGGKVYASTTNTQFTDEEQRNHWYFYFPSGLPANKGVSPTGDMRNLLQYGFYDNQTNVNTIGADLTFGEWDIEVKYSDIETVNETWLPIIFLNGKRGDPEITNVAYDFSDKWEPSVSFDENIGDVRYPTNLTIDAIGALDIDTDQFKFDASRANKWGVIKAGFKYDSRDATGGGAPLQTIASGAHITQDQIALARTGSWATEFSNTINATYVDNKEIYNQMVADGLVQPDFEEDEALEIEETILSAYLMQTIDMEWGNIVLGVRVEDTDYETTGIKLVGAVSQPLKVSQNYTNVLPSAHVNWDFRDDQKLRFSFSTGISRPTYIEARAAGSISEIGEAVTGGNPELDEEKSWGVDLAWEWYFNEASLLSVTAFHRSIDNVIAESTVKVKGSIYSDFAAPDDLWDLSSFDNGKDGKLHGLELAYTARLDNYLDGFWAGFGMEANLTAISSEYTTPDGLEFDLPGQSDLSYNISLFYEDHGFMARLSYRYRDAFADETETGAVFGFAEPIYWDEQSRVDLAMRYDLEPLIGYKASLFLNINNLTNEEDGQYAGKKWKPVRIESYGSRYLAGVRFSL
;
A
#
# COMPACT_ATOMS: atom_id res chain seq x y z
N GLY A 1 9.15 -5.95 -4.26
CA GLY A 1 8.88 -5.02 -5.35
C GLY A 1 9.48 -3.64 -5.07
N ARG A 2 9.41 -2.72 -6.03
CA ARG A 2 9.90 -1.33 -5.85
C ARG A 2 8.94 -0.44 -5.06
N ILE A 3 7.73 -0.92 -4.78
CA ILE A 3 6.71 -0.17 -4.04
C ILE A 3 7.00 -0.32 -2.54
N PRO A 4 7.23 0.81 -1.82
CA PRO A 4 7.49 0.75 -0.40
C PRO A 4 6.23 0.31 0.37
N ARG A 5 6.40 -0.65 1.26
CA ARG A 5 5.34 -1.09 2.17
C ARG A 5 5.55 -0.42 3.52
N PHE A 6 4.65 0.47 3.91
CA PHE A 6 4.73 1.17 5.19
C PHE A 6 4.38 0.29 6.39
N ASP A 7 3.72 -0.83 6.19
CA ASP A 7 3.49 -1.88 7.17
C ASP A 7 4.79 -2.56 7.64
N ALA A 8 5.85 -2.54 6.83
CA ALA A 8 7.17 -3.04 7.20
C ALA A 8 8.00 -2.08 8.10
N TYR A 9 7.49 -0.88 8.46
CA TYR A 9 8.20 0.11 9.26
C TYR A 9 7.47 0.41 10.58
N PRO A 10 7.70 -0.37 11.62
CA PRO A 10 7.02 -0.20 12.89
C PRO A 10 7.41 1.10 13.59
N SER A 11 6.45 1.72 14.26
CA SER A 11 6.61 3.04 14.88
C SER A 11 7.69 3.10 15.97
N VAL A 12 8.12 1.96 16.54
CA VAL A 12 9.13 1.89 17.59
C VAL A 12 10.51 2.36 17.13
N ILE A 13 10.81 2.22 15.83
CA ILE A 13 12.11 2.62 15.25
C ILE A 13 12.12 4.05 14.70
N ALA A 14 10.97 4.60 14.36
CA ALA A 14 10.86 5.89 13.71
C ALA A 14 10.99 7.06 14.71
N SER A 15 11.99 7.90 14.56
CA SER A 15 12.12 9.16 15.29
C SER A 15 11.45 10.33 14.56
N GLN A 16 11.49 10.31 13.24
CA GLN A 16 10.97 11.39 12.39
C GLN A 16 10.63 10.85 11.00
N ILE A 17 9.55 11.36 10.41
CA ILE A 17 9.21 11.17 9.00
C ILE A 17 9.38 12.51 8.28
N ILE A 18 10.20 12.52 7.23
CA ILE A 18 10.49 13.72 6.43
C ILE A 18 9.97 13.49 5.02
N ALA A 19 9.01 14.29 4.60
CA ALA A 19 8.50 14.31 3.22
C ALA A 19 9.16 15.48 2.46
N ASN A 20 10.01 15.14 1.48
CA ASN A 20 10.64 16.11 0.60
C ASN A 20 9.85 16.19 -0.70
N LYS A 21 9.20 17.33 -0.96
CA LYS A 21 8.46 17.57 -2.21
C LYS A 21 9.37 18.10 -3.32
N ALA A 22 10.43 18.80 -2.95
CA ALA A 22 11.45 19.32 -3.86
C ALA A 22 12.70 18.45 -3.79
N ILE A 23 13.04 17.77 -4.87
CA ILE A 23 14.10 16.78 -4.93
C ILE A 23 15.43 17.47 -5.25
N THR A 24 16.44 17.25 -4.40
CA THR A 24 17.80 17.70 -4.59
C THR A 24 18.70 16.57 -5.12
N ALA A 25 19.83 16.91 -5.69
CA ALA A 25 20.70 15.94 -6.36
C ALA A 25 21.28 14.85 -5.44
N ASP A 26 21.31 15.05 -4.13
CA ASP A 26 21.76 14.07 -3.14
C ASP A 26 20.68 13.03 -2.76
N MET A 27 19.44 13.21 -3.24
CA MET A 27 18.34 12.27 -3.09
C MET A 27 18.32 11.25 -4.24
N PRO A 28 17.68 10.07 -4.07
CA PRO A 28 17.55 9.09 -5.15
C PRO A 28 16.83 9.66 -6.37
N GLY A 29 17.22 9.21 -7.57
CA GLY A 29 16.56 9.60 -8.84
C GLY A 29 15.14 9.04 -8.97
N GLU A 30 14.82 7.93 -8.32
CA GLU A 30 13.47 7.36 -8.23
C GLU A 30 12.57 8.21 -7.32
N SER A 31 12.24 9.42 -7.76
CA SER A 31 11.52 10.42 -6.96
C SER A 31 10.69 11.33 -7.87
N ILE A 32 9.74 10.75 -8.63
CA ILE A 32 8.90 11.52 -9.58
C ILE A 32 8.10 12.62 -8.89
N SER A 33 7.50 12.33 -7.73
CA SER A 33 6.58 13.25 -7.05
C SER A 33 7.02 13.67 -5.66
N GLY A 34 8.10 13.08 -5.13
CA GLY A 34 8.61 13.37 -3.80
C GLY A 34 9.46 12.24 -3.23
N TYR A 35 10.04 12.47 -2.08
CA TYR A 35 10.87 11.51 -1.35
C TYR A 35 10.49 11.50 0.14
N ILE A 36 10.14 10.33 0.66
CA ILE A 36 9.85 10.15 2.08
C ILE A 36 11.05 9.48 2.75
N ASN A 37 11.60 10.13 3.76
CA ASN A 37 12.69 9.62 4.56
C ASN A 37 12.21 9.34 6.00
N VAL A 38 12.32 8.10 6.46
CA VAL A 38 12.06 7.70 7.84
C VAL A 38 13.39 7.69 8.58
N LYS A 39 13.60 8.65 9.47
CA LYS A 39 14.76 8.65 10.37
C LYS A 39 14.49 7.73 11.54
N THR A 40 15.47 6.89 11.85
CA THR A 40 15.43 6.01 13.02
C THR A 40 16.02 6.70 14.24
N PHE A 41 15.67 6.22 15.44
CA PHE A 41 16.34 6.64 16.67
C PHE A 41 17.80 6.21 16.65
N ALA A 42 18.68 7.08 17.18
CA ALA A 42 20.09 6.80 17.37
C ALA A 42 20.44 6.71 18.87
N PRO A 43 21.43 5.91 19.27
CA PRO A 43 21.87 5.84 20.67
C PRO A 43 22.25 7.20 21.25
N GLY A 44 22.89 8.06 20.41
CA GLY A 44 23.37 9.38 20.83
C GLY A 44 22.30 10.46 20.95
N ASP A 45 21.04 10.18 20.67
CA ASP A 45 19.94 11.16 20.80
C ASP A 45 19.71 11.59 22.26
N ILE A 46 20.07 10.73 23.25
CA ILE A 46 19.90 10.98 24.68
C ILE A 46 21.13 10.49 25.44
N ASP A 47 21.77 11.37 26.21
CA ASP A 47 22.88 11.01 27.11
C ASP A 47 22.40 10.17 28.29
N GLY A 48 23.19 9.12 28.63
CA GLY A 48 22.86 8.20 29.70
C GLY A 48 21.82 7.16 29.28
N TRP A 49 21.09 6.65 30.26
CA TRP A 49 20.02 5.67 30.02
C TRP A 49 18.72 6.34 29.57
N ALA A 50 18.11 5.82 28.54
CA ALA A 50 16.75 6.14 28.15
C ALA A 50 15.98 4.86 27.88
N PHE A 51 14.73 4.83 28.34
CA PHE A 51 13.80 3.73 28.12
C PHE A 51 12.46 4.27 27.68
N SER A 52 11.82 3.61 26.71
CA SER A 52 10.44 3.86 26.39
C SER A 52 9.71 2.54 26.13
N ALA A 53 8.46 2.46 26.57
CA ALA A 53 7.59 1.32 26.31
C ALA A 53 6.16 1.80 26.06
N GLU A 54 5.45 1.08 25.21
CA GLU A 54 4.03 1.29 24.94
C GLU A 54 3.32 -0.06 24.96
N LEU A 55 2.26 -0.15 25.75
CA LEU A 55 1.38 -1.32 25.83
C LEU A 55 -0.05 -0.86 25.56
N GLY A 56 -0.74 -1.55 24.68
CA GLY A 56 -2.11 -1.24 24.28
C GLY A 56 -2.94 -2.47 24.04
N THR A 57 -4.24 -2.32 24.22
CA THR A 57 -5.25 -3.29 23.85
C THR A 57 -6.43 -2.58 23.21
N GLY A 58 -7.14 -3.24 22.34
CA GLY A 58 -8.22 -2.62 21.62
C GLY A 58 -9.17 -3.62 20.98
N GLU A 59 -10.15 -3.07 20.30
CA GLU A 59 -11.24 -3.82 19.69
C GLU A 59 -11.69 -3.13 18.39
N GLN A 60 -12.12 -3.92 17.43
CA GLN A 60 -12.87 -3.48 16.26
C GLN A 60 -14.37 -3.81 16.51
N ASP A 61 -15.28 -2.85 16.31
CA ASP A 61 -16.71 -3.07 16.55
C ASP A 61 -17.37 -3.98 15.49
N LEU A 62 -16.82 -4.04 14.28
CA LEU A 62 -17.26 -5.01 13.28
C LEU A 62 -16.62 -6.37 13.56
N GLY A 63 -17.41 -7.36 13.98
CA GLY A 63 -16.98 -8.74 14.22
C GLY A 63 -16.16 -8.96 15.49
N ASP A 64 -16.14 -8.00 16.42
CA ASP A 64 -15.49 -8.11 17.74
C ASP A 64 -14.00 -8.49 17.67
N GLY A 65 -13.26 -7.94 16.67
CA GLY A 65 -11.84 -8.25 16.48
C GLY A 65 -10.94 -7.64 17.55
N ASP A 66 -10.08 -8.45 18.14
CA ASP A 66 -9.12 -8.04 19.18
C ASP A 66 -7.89 -7.30 18.59
N MET A 67 -7.33 -6.39 19.37
CA MET A 67 -6.09 -5.68 19.05
C MET A 67 -5.12 -5.70 20.21
N SER A 68 -3.85 -5.93 19.93
CA SER A 68 -2.77 -5.82 20.92
C SER A 68 -1.59 -5.03 20.37
N LYS A 69 -0.89 -4.32 21.27
CA LYS A 69 0.29 -3.53 20.94
C LYS A 69 1.30 -3.60 22.06
N ALA A 70 2.55 -3.99 21.76
CA ALA A 70 3.64 -4.02 22.69
C ALA A 70 4.94 -3.54 22.03
N ASN A 71 5.43 -2.37 22.43
CA ASN A 71 6.66 -1.78 21.91
C ASN A 71 7.59 -1.43 23.06
N ALA A 72 8.88 -1.67 22.89
CA ALA A 72 9.90 -1.27 23.89
C ALA A 72 11.19 -0.85 23.20
N ARG A 73 11.85 0.15 23.73
CA ARG A 73 13.16 0.64 23.31
C ARG A 73 14.00 1.02 24.53
N LEU A 74 15.24 0.57 24.54
CA LEU A 74 16.24 0.88 25.57
C LEU A 74 17.49 1.41 24.88
N SER A 75 18.00 2.54 25.33
CA SER A 75 19.29 3.08 24.87
C SER A 75 20.17 3.51 26.04
N TYR A 76 21.46 3.51 25.78
CA TYR A 76 22.49 4.09 26.63
C TYR A 76 23.54 4.77 25.77
N SER A 77 23.94 5.97 26.15
CA SER A 77 24.99 6.71 25.47
C SER A 77 25.90 7.44 26.46
N ASN A 78 27.15 7.61 26.10
CA ASN A 78 28.16 8.42 26.80
C ASN A 78 29.14 9.01 25.76
N ASP A 79 30.14 9.76 26.20
CA ASP A 79 31.12 10.43 25.31
C ASP A 79 31.90 9.49 24.38
N LYS A 80 31.86 8.17 24.55
CA LYS A 80 32.67 7.20 23.78
C LYS A 80 31.88 6.22 22.96
N PHE A 81 30.72 5.82 23.44
CA PHE A 81 29.89 4.86 22.74
C PHE A 81 28.41 5.01 23.10
N GLY A 82 27.57 4.54 22.21
CA GLY A 82 26.13 4.42 22.40
C GLY A 82 25.64 3.05 21.95
N ILE A 83 24.62 2.55 22.61
CA ILE A 83 23.88 1.34 22.25
C ILE A 83 22.38 1.59 22.33
N LEU A 84 21.64 1.06 21.37
CA LEU A 84 20.18 1.09 21.33
C LEU A 84 19.69 -0.30 20.93
N VAL A 85 18.66 -0.80 21.61
CA VAL A 85 17.94 -2.01 21.26
C VAL A 85 16.44 -1.76 21.33
N TYR A 86 15.66 -2.42 20.46
CA TYR A 86 14.21 -2.30 20.44
C TYR A 86 13.54 -3.60 20.01
N GLY A 87 12.28 -3.72 20.38
CA GLY A 87 11.36 -4.75 19.90
C GLY A 87 9.94 -4.25 19.91
N SER A 88 9.16 -4.72 18.96
CA SER A 88 7.73 -4.43 18.85
C SER A 88 6.98 -5.64 18.29
N GLU A 89 5.75 -5.78 18.77
CA GLU A 89 4.75 -6.70 18.25
C GLU A 89 3.39 -6.01 18.32
N ASN A 90 2.73 -5.91 17.18
CA ASN A 90 1.39 -5.34 17.08
C ASN A 90 0.52 -6.32 16.30
N SER A 91 -0.51 -6.83 16.93
CA SER A 91 -1.46 -7.76 16.30
C SER A 91 -2.85 -7.18 16.29
N ARG A 92 -3.61 -7.49 15.27
CA ARG A 92 -5.01 -7.14 15.15
C ARG A 92 -5.79 -8.19 14.38
N ASP A 93 -6.90 -8.58 14.95
CA ASP A 93 -7.97 -9.24 14.21
C ASP A 93 -8.81 -8.18 13.53
N GLN A 94 -9.11 -8.38 12.27
CA GLN A 94 -9.91 -7.46 11.49
C GLN A 94 -10.98 -8.23 10.74
N VAL A 95 -12.23 -7.83 10.91
CA VAL A 95 -13.32 -8.27 10.05
C VAL A 95 -13.58 -7.21 9.00
N THR A 96 -13.75 -7.63 7.75
CA THR A 96 -14.20 -6.77 6.65
C THR A 96 -15.44 -7.39 6.03
N ASP A 97 -16.46 -6.59 5.87
CA ASP A 97 -17.72 -6.99 5.22
C ASP A 97 -17.81 -6.31 3.85
N ASN A 98 -18.10 -7.11 2.81
CA ASN A 98 -17.99 -6.64 1.45
C ASN A 98 -19.18 -7.12 0.62
N ARG A 99 -19.71 -6.26 -0.24
CA ARG A 99 -20.82 -6.53 -1.16
C ARG A 99 -20.47 -6.08 -2.56
N GLU A 100 -20.48 -7.01 -3.51
CA GLU A 100 -20.15 -6.72 -4.90
C GLU A 100 -21.31 -7.00 -5.83
N MET A 101 -21.41 -6.26 -6.92
CA MET A 101 -22.51 -6.34 -7.86
C MET A 101 -22.03 -6.32 -9.29
N ASP A 102 -22.56 -7.27 -10.11
CA ASP A 102 -22.43 -7.25 -11.56
C ASP A 102 -23.75 -6.91 -12.23
N TYR A 103 -23.65 -6.22 -13.35
CA TYR A 103 -24.80 -5.78 -14.13
C TYR A 103 -24.74 -6.24 -15.58
N ALA A 104 -25.90 -6.41 -16.19
CA ALA A 104 -25.99 -6.67 -17.62
C ALA A 104 -25.55 -5.43 -18.42
N SER A 105 -24.98 -5.64 -19.60
CA SER A 105 -24.61 -4.56 -20.54
C SER A 105 -25.78 -3.67 -20.99
N SER A 106 -27.02 -4.14 -20.83
CA SER A 106 -28.25 -3.37 -21.07
C SER A 106 -28.60 -2.39 -19.95
N SER A 107 -27.83 -2.35 -18.85
CA SER A 107 -28.05 -1.43 -17.74
C SER A 107 -27.94 0.03 -18.20
N THR A 108 -28.86 0.87 -17.76
CA THR A 108 -28.92 2.31 -18.09
C THR A 108 -29.16 3.13 -16.83
N PRO A 109 -28.86 4.44 -16.83
CA PRO A 109 -29.19 5.31 -15.72
C PRO A 109 -30.69 5.19 -15.35
N GLY A 110 -30.95 4.83 -14.08
CA GLY A 110 -32.30 4.61 -13.56
C GLY A 110 -32.87 3.21 -13.78
N SER A 111 -32.18 2.32 -14.48
CA SER A 111 -32.55 0.91 -14.66
C SER A 111 -31.33 0.02 -14.69
N LEU A 112 -30.83 -0.37 -13.50
CA LEU A 112 -29.81 -1.41 -13.37
C LEU A 112 -30.45 -2.77 -13.61
N VAL A 113 -29.75 -3.65 -14.32
CA VAL A 113 -30.15 -5.03 -14.57
C VAL A 113 -29.11 -5.93 -13.89
N PRO A 114 -29.35 -6.33 -12.61
CA PRO A 114 -28.41 -7.15 -11.88
C PRO A 114 -28.22 -8.52 -12.54
N LYS A 115 -26.97 -8.98 -12.61
CA LYS A 115 -26.59 -10.33 -13.02
C LYS A 115 -26.07 -11.15 -11.86
N GLN A 116 -25.41 -10.49 -10.92
CA GLN A 116 -24.83 -11.11 -9.75
C GLN A 116 -24.86 -10.12 -8.58
N ILE A 117 -25.05 -10.65 -7.40
CA ILE A 117 -24.66 -10.03 -6.15
C ILE A 117 -23.79 -11.01 -5.38
N GLU A 118 -22.75 -10.51 -4.78
CA GLU A 118 -21.83 -11.27 -3.96
C GLU A 118 -21.73 -10.63 -2.59
N TYR A 119 -21.77 -11.47 -1.56
CA TYR A 119 -21.45 -11.09 -0.19
C TYR A 119 -20.13 -11.77 0.18
N ARG A 120 -19.15 -10.97 0.62
CA ARG A 120 -17.85 -11.45 1.07
C ARG A 120 -17.63 -11.04 2.51
N ASN A 121 -17.14 -11.96 3.28
CA ASN A 121 -16.66 -11.68 4.60
C ASN A 121 -15.21 -12.13 4.71
N TYR A 122 -14.37 -11.27 5.28
CA TYR A 122 -12.98 -11.53 5.55
C TYR A 122 -12.76 -11.48 7.06
N LEU A 123 -12.12 -12.50 7.59
CA LEU A 123 -11.52 -12.50 8.91
C LEU A 123 -10.02 -12.54 8.70
N LEU A 124 -9.32 -11.52 9.20
CA LEU A 124 -7.88 -11.36 9.04
C LEU A 124 -7.23 -11.28 10.40
N GLU A 125 -6.09 -11.96 10.57
CA GLU A 125 -5.17 -11.76 11.67
C GLU A 125 -3.88 -11.15 11.10
N ARG A 126 -3.61 -9.89 11.44
CA ARG A 126 -2.45 -9.14 10.96
C ARG A 126 -1.49 -8.89 12.09
N THR A 127 -0.23 -9.28 11.91
CA THR A 127 0.82 -9.08 12.90
C THR A 127 2.02 -8.38 12.27
N ASP A 128 2.42 -7.28 12.91
CA ASP A 128 3.64 -6.54 12.61
C ASP A 128 4.65 -6.79 13.73
N GLU A 129 5.79 -7.37 13.39
CA GLU A 129 6.89 -7.60 14.32
C GLU A 129 8.13 -6.83 13.88
N ALA A 130 8.89 -6.27 14.84
CA ALA A 130 10.21 -5.75 14.57
C ALA A 130 11.13 -5.89 15.77
N TYR A 131 12.39 -6.16 15.49
CA TYR A 131 13.45 -6.10 16.49
C TYR A 131 14.77 -5.70 15.85
N GLY A 132 15.62 -5.09 16.66
CA GLY A 132 16.91 -4.65 16.16
C GLY A 132 17.68 -3.82 17.16
N GLY A 133 18.75 -3.21 16.67
CA GLY A 133 19.57 -2.34 17.50
C GLY A 133 20.68 -1.66 16.72
N THR A 134 21.30 -0.70 17.38
CA THR A 134 22.42 0.08 16.87
C THR A 134 23.49 0.20 17.93
N ILE A 135 24.76 0.08 17.52
CA ILE A 135 25.92 0.43 18.33
C ILE A 135 26.69 1.53 17.62
N GLU A 136 27.11 2.56 18.36
CA GLU A 136 27.91 3.69 17.89
C GLU A 136 29.17 3.82 18.70
N PHE A 137 30.27 4.16 18.06
CA PHE A 137 31.53 4.54 18.71
C PHE A 137 31.90 5.96 18.29
N TYR A 138 32.01 6.87 19.26
CA TYR A 138 32.29 8.28 19.03
C TYR A 138 33.80 8.50 19.03
N LEU A 139 34.26 9.26 18.05
CA LEU A 139 35.67 9.59 17.84
C LEU A 139 36.01 10.94 18.46
N ASP A 140 37.25 11.14 18.90
CA ASP A 140 37.70 12.37 19.56
C ASP A 140 37.57 13.63 18.67
N ASN A 141 37.47 13.46 17.35
CA ASN A 141 37.26 14.53 16.37
C ASN A 141 35.82 14.85 16.04
N GLY A 142 34.85 14.30 16.80
CA GLY A 142 33.42 14.50 16.60
C GLY A 142 32.78 13.56 15.58
N GLY A 143 33.54 12.65 14.96
CA GLY A 143 32.99 11.62 14.09
C GLY A 143 32.45 10.42 14.84
N LYS A 144 31.85 9.46 14.13
CA LYS A 144 31.39 8.19 14.68
C LYS A 144 31.54 7.05 13.68
N VAL A 145 31.64 5.83 14.21
CA VAL A 145 31.47 4.58 13.46
C VAL A 145 30.32 3.83 14.08
N TYR A 146 29.47 3.23 13.27
CA TYR A 146 28.29 2.55 13.75
C TYR A 146 28.00 1.25 13.01
N ALA A 147 27.26 0.37 13.67
CA ALA A 147 26.65 -0.80 13.07
C ALA A 147 25.21 -0.91 13.57
N SER A 148 24.30 -1.27 12.68
CA SER A 148 22.89 -1.46 13.02
C SER A 148 22.31 -2.68 12.31
N THR A 149 21.33 -3.29 12.97
CA THR A 149 20.49 -4.33 12.38
C THR A 149 19.01 -4.01 12.65
N THR A 150 18.18 -4.23 11.66
CA THR A 150 16.71 -4.09 11.73
C THR A 150 16.09 -5.30 11.07
N ASN A 151 15.23 -5.98 11.78
CA ASN A 151 14.46 -7.11 11.26
C ASN A 151 13.00 -6.76 11.43
N THR A 152 12.24 -6.86 10.35
CA THR A 152 10.80 -6.62 10.34
C THR A 152 10.08 -7.77 9.66
N GLN A 153 8.91 -8.11 10.18
CA GLN A 153 8.02 -9.10 9.59
C GLN A 153 6.58 -8.60 9.65
N PHE A 154 5.87 -8.73 8.56
CA PHE A 154 4.44 -8.53 8.48
C PHE A 154 3.78 -9.82 8.01
N THR A 155 2.88 -10.35 8.82
CA THR A 155 2.06 -11.51 8.44
C THR A 155 0.60 -11.08 8.33
N ASP A 156 -0.08 -11.59 7.33
CA ASP A 156 -1.53 -11.48 7.15
C ASP A 156 -2.07 -12.89 6.91
N GLU A 157 -2.81 -13.39 7.89
CA GLU A 157 -3.53 -14.65 7.79
C GLU A 157 -5.01 -14.33 7.60
N GLU A 158 -5.61 -14.77 6.49
CA GLU A 158 -6.98 -14.43 6.18
C GLU A 158 -7.86 -15.61 5.85
N GLN A 159 -9.10 -15.51 6.26
CA GLN A 159 -10.16 -16.43 5.89
C GLN A 159 -11.24 -15.65 5.15
N ARG A 160 -11.59 -16.09 3.94
CA ARG A 160 -12.61 -15.46 3.10
C ARG A 160 -13.77 -16.41 2.88
N ASN A 161 -14.98 -15.96 3.19
CA ASN A 161 -16.20 -16.63 2.88
C ASN A 161 -17.00 -15.78 1.89
N HIS A 162 -17.24 -16.30 0.69
CA HIS A 162 -17.93 -15.60 -0.38
C HIS A 162 -19.19 -16.38 -0.79
N TRP A 163 -20.31 -15.67 -0.90
CA TRP A 163 -21.58 -16.20 -1.40
C TRP A 163 -21.99 -15.43 -2.64
N TYR A 164 -22.04 -16.13 -3.76
CA TYR A 164 -22.45 -15.59 -5.05
C TYR A 164 -23.89 -15.97 -5.37
N PHE A 165 -24.70 -15.01 -5.75
CA PHE A 165 -26.05 -15.18 -6.23
C PHE A 165 -26.12 -14.73 -7.67
N TYR A 166 -26.31 -15.68 -8.60
CA TYR A 166 -26.34 -15.43 -10.02
C TYR A 166 -27.76 -15.40 -10.57
N PHE A 167 -27.98 -14.47 -11.47
CA PHE A 167 -29.19 -14.32 -12.26
C PHE A 167 -28.84 -14.40 -13.75
N PRO A 168 -28.69 -15.63 -14.34
CA PRO A 168 -28.06 -15.83 -15.64
C PRO A 168 -28.68 -15.03 -16.80
N SER A 169 -29.97 -14.76 -16.73
CA SER A 169 -30.68 -13.96 -17.74
C SER A 169 -30.71 -12.46 -17.40
N GLY A 170 -30.08 -12.06 -16.28
CA GLY A 170 -30.31 -10.77 -15.66
C GLY A 170 -31.73 -10.65 -15.10
N LEU A 171 -31.94 -9.64 -14.27
CA LEU A 171 -33.25 -9.38 -13.67
C LEU A 171 -33.98 -8.26 -14.44
N PRO A 172 -35.29 -8.38 -14.69
CA PRO A 172 -36.01 -7.47 -15.57
C PRO A 172 -36.26 -6.07 -14.97
N ALA A 173 -36.04 -5.89 -13.70
CA ALA A 173 -36.28 -4.65 -12.96
C ALA A 173 -35.38 -4.54 -11.73
N ASN A 174 -35.34 -3.37 -11.13
CA ASN A 174 -34.53 -3.14 -9.90
C ASN A 174 -35.06 -3.87 -8.67
N LYS A 175 -36.30 -4.32 -8.68
CA LYS A 175 -36.93 -5.02 -7.56
C LYS A 175 -37.93 -6.05 -8.06
N GLY A 176 -37.95 -7.21 -7.46
CA GLY A 176 -38.85 -8.28 -7.81
C GLY A 176 -38.59 -9.60 -7.11
N VAL A 177 -39.14 -10.65 -7.67
CA VAL A 177 -38.88 -12.04 -7.25
C VAL A 177 -38.51 -12.84 -8.49
N SER A 178 -37.33 -13.47 -8.48
CA SER A 178 -36.97 -14.48 -9.46
C SER A 178 -37.48 -15.86 -8.99
N PRO A 179 -38.08 -16.68 -9.82
CA PRO A 179 -38.49 -18.04 -9.43
C PRO A 179 -37.32 -18.89 -8.93
N THR A 180 -36.17 -18.73 -9.55
CA THR A 180 -34.93 -19.46 -9.20
C THR A 180 -33.70 -18.53 -9.34
N GLY A 181 -32.59 -18.90 -8.70
CA GLY A 181 -31.28 -18.31 -8.85
C GLY A 181 -30.19 -19.36 -8.59
N ASP A 182 -29.05 -19.18 -9.19
CA ASP A 182 -27.89 -20.02 -8.95
C ASP A 182 -27.10 -19.46 -7.76
N MET A 183 -26.54 -20.35 -6.94
CA MET A 183 -25.72 -19.99 -5.80
C MET A 183 -24.37 -20.70 -5.89
N ARG A 184 -23.30 -19.95 -5.58
CA ARG A 184 -21.96 -20.50 -5.41
C ARG A 184 -21.39 -20.04 -4.09
N ASN A 185 -20.46 -20.82 -3.55
CA ASN A 185 -19.68 -20.43 -2.39
C ASN A 185 -18.19 -20.59 -2.70
N LEU A 186 -17.41 -19.60 -2.37
CA LEU A 186 -15.94 -19.64 -2.45
C LEU A 186 -15.39 -19.52 -1.04
N LEU A 187 -14.52 -20.45 -0.69
CA LEU A 187 -13.80 -20.49 0.56
C LEU A 187 -12.33 -20.33 0.25
N GLN A 188 -11.70 -19.32 0.85
CA GLN A 188 -10.28 -19.08 0.67
C GLN A 188 -9.62 -18.93 2.03
N TYR A 189 -8.52 -19.66 2.21
CA TYR A 189 -7.54 -19.37 3.25
C TYR A 189 -6.35 -18.70 2.58
N GLY A 190 -5.88 -17.60 3.14
CA GLY A 190 -4.75 -16.85 2.62
C GLY A 190 -3.69 -16.66 3.68
N PHE A 191 -2.44 -16.78 3.30
CA PHE A 191 -1.30 -16.46 4.14
C PHE A 191 -0.30 -15.62 3.34
N TYR A 192 0.07 -14.48 3.89
CA TYR A 192 1.07 -13.58 3.34
C TYR A 192 2.13 -13.33 4.40
N ASP A 193 3.39 -13.55 4.06
CA ASP A 193 4.54 -13.24 4.90
C ASP A 193 5.50 -12.32 4.15
N ASN A 194 5.80 -11.18 4.75
CA ASN A 194 6.75 -10.21 4.21
C ASN A 194 7.81 -9.93 5.27
N GLN A 195 9.03 -10.32 4.99
CA GLN A 195 10.17 -10.12 5.87
C GLN A 195 11.17 -9.16 5.25
N THR A 196 11.79 -8.31 6.05
CA THR A 196 12.91 -7.47 5.63
C THR A 196 13.97 -7.43 6.71
N ASN A 197 15.20 -7.78 6.34
CA ASN A 197 16.38 -7.71 7.17
C ASN A 197 17.32 -6.64 6.61
N VAL A 198 17.71 -5.66 7.43
CA VAL A 198 18.64 -4.59 7.05
C VAL A 198 19.82 -4.60 7.99
N ASN A 199 21.01 -4.88 7.47
CA ASN A 199 22.25 -4.81 8.19
C ASN A 199 23.11 -3.66 7.65
N THR A 200 23.53 -2.75 8.51
CA THR A 200 24.28 -1.57 8.07
C THR A 200 25.54 -1.39 8.89
N ILE A 201 26.63 -1.05 8.23
CA ILE A 201 27.86 -0.55 8.84
C ILE A 201 28.15 0.82 8.20
N GLY A 202 28.47 1.82 9.04
CA GLY A 202 28.74 3.15 8.54
C GLY A 202 29.71 3.95 9.40
N ALA A 203 30.15 5.07 8.87
CA ALA A 203 30.98 6.03 9.56
C ALA A 203 30.67 7.44 9.09
N ASP A 204 30.53 8.36 10.07
CA ASP A 204 30.47 9.81 9.87
C ASP A 204 31.81 10.37 10.35
N LEU A 205 32.59 10.96 9.48
CA LEU A 205 33.98 11.36 9.74
C LEU A 205 34.18 12.82 9.37
N THR A 206 34.93 13.54 10.20
CA THR A 206 35.44 14.88 9.85
C THR A 206 36.92 14.78 9.54
N PHE A 207 37.27 15.10 8.30
CA PHE A 207 38.66 15.12 7.86
C PHE A 207 39.07 16.51 7.31
N GLY A 208 39.76 17.29 8.12
CA GLY A 208 40.04 18.67 7.85
C GLY A 208 38.78 19.53 7.81
N GLU A 209 38.43 20.05 6.63
CA GLU A 209 37.20 20.84 6.42
C GLU A 209 36.10 20.03 5.71
N TRP A 210 36.28 18.71 5.56
CA TRP A 210 35.34 17.83 4.94
C TRP A 210 34.60 17.01 5.99
N ASP A 211 33.28 16.97 5.87
CA ASP A 211 32.44 15.99 6.52
C ASP A 211 32.13 14.86 5.53
N ILE A 212 32.39 13.63 5.93
CA ILE A 212 32.35 12.44 5.08
C ILE A 212 31.41 11.42 5.74
N GLU A 213 30.44 10.93 4.99
CA GLU A 213 29.61 9.78 5.35
C GLU A 213 29.96 8.60 4.45
N VAL A 214 30.24 7.45 5.05
CA VAL A 214 30.42 6.18 4.33
C VAL A 214 29.46 5.16 4.92
N LYS A 215 28.73 4.46 4.08
CA LYS A 215 27.73 3.50 4.51
C LYS A 215 27.71 2.30 3.57
N TYR A 216 27.69 1.11 4.16
CA TYR A 216 27.37 -0.13 3.47
C TYR A 216 26.16 -0.77 4.14
N SER A 217 25.22 -1.23 3.34
CA SER A 217 24.03 -1.94 3.80
C SER A 217 23.81 -3.21 2.97
N ASP A 218 23.53 -4.28 3.64
CA ASP A 218 23.06 -5.55 3.13
C ASP A 218 21.58 -5.67 3.51
N ILE A 219 20.71 -5.91 2.54
CA ILE A 219 19.25 -5.90 2.69
C ILE A 219 18.68 -7.13 2.01
N GLU A 220 18.00 -7.94 2.80
CA GLU A 220 17.27 -9.11 2.33
C GLU A 220 15.76 -8.87 2.52
N THR A 221 14.97 -9.13 1.48
CA THR A 221 13.50 -9.02 1.53
C THR A 221 12.88 -10.27 0.95
N VAL A 222 12.05 -10.94 1.74
CA VAL A 222 11.32 -12.15 1.37
C VAL A 222 9.82 -11.85 1.39
N ASN A 223 9.12 -12.21 0.32
CA ASN A 223 7.66 -12.11 0.24
C ASN A 223 7.12 -13.48 -0.16
N GLU A 224 6.31 -14.06 0.68
CA GLU A 224 5.63 -15.32 0.42
C GLU A 224 4.12 -15.11 0.43
N THR A 225 3.45 -15.72 -0.54
CA THR A 225 1.99 -15.68 -0.66
C THR A 225 1.47 -17.06 -0.95
N TRP A 226 0.47 -17.47 -0.19
CA TRP A 226 -0.14 -18.77 -0.35
C TRP A 226 -1.66 -18.68 -0.20
N LEU A 227 -2.41 -19.10 -1.23
CA LEU A 227 -3.84 -18.86 -1.39
C LEU A 227 -4.57 -20.13 -1.88
N PRO A 228 -4.79 -21.13 -1.02
CA PRO A 228 -5.70 -22.22 -1.35
C PRO A 228 -7.15 -21.73 -1.44
N ILE A 229 -7.80 -22.04 -2.55
CA ILE A 229 -9.16 -21.63 -2.86
C ILE A 229 -10.01 -22.85 -3.14
N ILE A 230 -11.18 -22.92 -2.52
CA ILE A 230 -12.18 -23.96 -2.75
C ILE A 230 -13.42 -23.33 -3.34
N PHE A 231 -13.73 -23.70 -4.58
CA PHE A 231 -14.98 -23.33 -5.23
C PHE A 231 -16.01 -24.42 -5.02
N LEU A 232 -17.09 -24.11 -4.35
CA LEU A 232 -18.26 -24.93 -4.26
C LEU A 232 -19.23 -24.49 -5.34
N ASN A 233 -19.14 -25.13 -6.51
CA ASN A 233 -19.96 -24.81 -7.67
C ASN A 233 -21.07 -25.83 -7.83
N GLY A 234 -22.32 -25.30 -8.00
CA GLY A 234 -23.26 -26.00 -8.83
C GLY A 234 -22.87 -25.93 -10.31
N LYS A 235 -23.16 -26.91 -11.14
CA LYS A 235 -23.34 -26.65 -12.56
C LYS A 235 -24.37 -25.52 -12.69
N ARG A 236 -24.26 -24.67 -13.72
CA ARG A 236 -25.34 -23.70 -14.04
C ARG A 236 -26.70 -24.36 -13.85
N GLY A 237 -27.50 -23.85 -12.88
CA GLY A 237 -28.76 -24.43 -12.50
C GLY A 237 -28.73 -25.43 -11.32
N ASP A 238 -27.58 -25.57 -10.62
CA ASP A 238 -27.45 -26.47 -9.47
C ASP A 238 -26.33 -25.96 -8.53
N PRO A 239 -26.59 -25.53 -7.29
CA PRO A 239 -27.84 -25.61 -6.57
C PRO A 239 -28.77 -24.46 -6.91
N GLU A 240 -30.00 -24.77 -7.18
CA GLU A 240 -31.05 -23.76 -7.33
C GLU A 240 -31.50 -23.28 -5.97
N ILE A 241 -31.57 -21.97 -5.80
CA ILE A 241 -32.35 -21.32 -4.74
C ILE A 241 -33.67 -20.84 -5.32
N THR A 242 -34.75 -20.87 -4.53
CA THR A 242 -36.09 -20.58 -5.03
C THR A 242 -36.72 -19.34 -4.40
N ASN A 243 -37.68 -18.72 -5.10
CA ASN A 243 -38.36 -17.51 -4.68
C ASN A 243 -37.40 -16.37 -4.28
N VAL A 244 -36.38 -16.15 -5.11
CA VAL A 244 -35.31 -15.19 -4.83
C VAL A 244 -35.88 -13.79 -4.94
N ALA A 245 -36.22 -13.19 -3.80
CA ALA A 245 -36.58 -11.78 -3.73
C ALA A 245 -35.31 -10.92 -3.76
N TYR A 246 -35.34 -9.87 -4.57
CA TYR A 246 -34.23 -8.96 -4.71
C TYR A 246 -34.73 -7.51 -4.74
N ASP A 247 -33.92 -6.61 -4.16
CA ASP A 247 -34.16 -5.17 -4.15
C ASP A 247 -32.85 -4.40 -4.42
N PHE A 248 -32.78 -3.74 -5.58
CA PHE A 248 -31.71 -2.84 -6.01
C PHE A 248 -32.23 -1.40 -6.16
N SER A 249 -33.35 -1.06 -5.48
CA SER A 249 -33.91 0.29 -5.50
C SER A 249 -32.98 1.31 -4.87
N ASP A 250 -32.36 0.93 -3.74
CA ASP A 250 -31.15 1.53 -3.28
C ASP A 250 -29.96 0.80 -3.90
N LYS A 251 -29.16 1.52 -4.66
CA LYS A 251 -28.05 0.94 -5.43
C LYS A 251 -26.86 0.62 -4.54
N TRP A 252 -26.75 1.35 -3.44
CA TRP A 252 -25.67 1.21 -2.46
C TRP A 252 -26.02 0.20 -1.37
N GLU A 253 -27.31 -0.14 -1.21
CA GLU A 253 -27.83 -1.13 -0.28
C GLU A 253 -28.67 -2.21 -0.98
N PRO A 254 -28.15 -2.92 -1.99
CA PRO A 254 -28.89 -3.99 -2.62
C PRO A 254 -29.09 -5.15 -1.66
N SER A 255 -30.23 -5.84 -1.79
CA SER A 255 -30.54 -7.00 -0.96
C SER A 255 -31.06 -8.18 -1.76
N VAL A 256 -30.78 -9.38 -1.25
CA VAL A 256 -31.26 -10.67 -1.76
C VAL A 256 -31.77 -11.50 -0.60
N SER A 257 -32.88 -12.18 -0.80
CA SER A 257 -33.40 -13.21 0.13
C SER A 257 -34.06 -14.35 -0.65
N PHE A 258 -34.11 -15.54 -0.08
CA PHE A 258 -34.61 -16.76 -0.74
C PHE A 258 -35.19 -17.71 0.31
N ASP A 259 -35.88 -18.78 -0.15
CA ASP A 259 -36.63 -19.70 0.74
C ASP A 259 -35.68 -20.70 1.46
N GLU A 260 -34.59 -21.10 0.86
CA GLU A 260 -33.65 -22.07 1.39
C GLU A 260 -32.85 -21.50 2.57
N ASN A 261 -32.49 -22.34 3.52
CA ASN A 261 -31.44 -22.02 4.48
C ASN A 261 -30.08 -22.20 3.80
N ILE A 262 -29.27 -21.15 3.78
CA ILE A 262 -27.96 -21.14 3.11
C ILE A 262 -27.05 -22.30 3.59
N GLY A 263 -27.20 -22.70 4.84
CA GLY A 263 -26.48 -23.82 5.44
C GLY A 263 -26.85 -25.19 4.88
N ASP A 264 -28.00 -25.34 4.29
CA ASP A 264 -28.51 -26.60 3.75
C ASP A 264 -28.35 -26.72 2.24
N VAL A 265 -27.82 -25.67 1.57
CA VAL A 265 -27.57 -25.68 0.14
C VAL A 265 -26.49 -26.72 -0.18
N ARG A 266 -26.73 -27.55 -1.20
CA ARG A 266 -25.80 -28.60 -1.62
C ARG A 266 -25.09 -28.20 -2.87
N TYR A 267 -23.77 -28.39 -2.87
CA TYR A 267 -22.89 -28.09 -4.00
C TYR A 267 -22.39 -29.40 -4.63
N PRO A 268 -22.89 -29.78 -5.81
CA PRO A 268 -22.53 -31.06 -6.43
C PRO A 268 -21.08 -31.09 -6.97
N THR A 269 -20.45 -29.93 -7.12
CA THR A 269 -19.11 -29.83 -7.68
C THR A 269 -18.23 -28.96 -6.80
N ASN A 270 -17.00 -29.38 -6.54
CA ASN A 270 -15.97 -28.58 -5.94
C ASN A 270 -14.74 -28.54 -6.85
N LEU A 271 -14.04 -27.43 -6.82
CA LEU A 271 -12.77 -27.21 -7.47
C LEU A 271 -11.84 -26.60 -6.43
N THR A 272 -10.70 -27.21 -6.22
CA THR A 272 -9.66 -26.64 -5.35
C THR A 272 -8.51 -26.15 -6.20
N ILE A 273 -8.06 -24.95 -5.92
CA ILE A 273 -6.92 -24.31 -6.55
C ILE A 273 -5.94 -23.94 -5.44
N ASP A 274 -4.70 -24.28 -5.61
CA ASP A 274 -3.60 -23.86 -4.73
C ASP A 274 -2.77 -22.83 -5.49
N ALA A 275 -2.69 -21.60 -4.97
CA ALA A 275 -1.92 -20.53 -5.57
C ALA A 275 -0.79 -20.15 -4.62
N ILE A 276 0.44 -20.32 -5.08
CA ILE A 276 1.67 -20.02 -4.34
C ILE A 276 2.46 -18.97 -5.12
N GLY A 277 3.02 -18.00 -4.41
CA GLY A 277 3.94 -17.01 -4.96
C GLY A 277 5.04 -16.71 -3.97
N ALA A 278 6.27 -16.59 -4.45
CA ALA A 278 7.42 -16.16 -3.67
C ALA A 278 8.23 -15.12 -4.44
N LEU A 279 8.86 -14.20 -3.73
CA LEU A 279 9.79 -13.22 -4.27
C LEU A 279 10.84 -12.90 -3.22
N ASP A 280 12.08 -13.26 -3.50
CA ASP A 280 13.26 -12.96 -2.71
C ASP A 280 14.07 -11.87 -3.39
N ILE A 281 14.52 -10.89 -2.63
CA ILE A 281 15.31 -9.78 -3.12
C ILE A 281 16.49 -9.54 -2.19
N ASP A 282 17.69 -9.76 -2.71
CA ASP A 282 18.94 -9.40 -2.05
C ASP A 282 19.44 -8.07 -2.60
N THR A 283 19.86 -7.16 -1.72
CA THR A 283 20.37 -5.84 -2.12
C THR A 283 21.64 -5.50 -1.35
N ASP A 284 22.73 -5.32 -2.08
CA ASP A 284 23.96 -4.72 -1.61
C ASP A 284 24.00 -3.24 -1.93
N GLN A 285 24.21 -2.40 -0.93
CA GLN A 285 24.22 -0.96 -1.11
C GLN A 285 25.48 -0.33 -0.51
N PHE A 286 26.21 0.43 -1.30
CA PHE A 286 27.33 1.25 -0.84
C PHE A 286 27.06 2.72 -1.13
N LYS A 287 27.24 3.59 -0.13
CA LYS A 287 27.05 5.03 -0.22
C LYS A 287 28.27 5.77 0.31
N PHE A 288 28.69 6.82 -0.40
CA PHE A 288 29.72 7.77 0.00
C PHE A 288 29.23 9.18 -0.25
N ASP A 289 29.21 10.01 0.77
CA ASP A 289 28.95 11.45 0.68
C ASP A 289 30.09 12.25 1.28
N ALA A 290 30.42 13.36 0.67
CA ALA A 290 31.39 14.33 1.19
C ALA A 290 30.85 15.74 1.05
N SER A 291 30.91 16.53 2.11
CA SER A 291 30.48 17.91 2.13
C SER A 291 31.56 18.83 2.73
N ARG A 292 31.60 20.08 2.27
CA ARG A 292 32.53 21.09 2.75
C ARG A 292 31.96 22.48 2.61
N ALA A 293 32.12 23.28 3.66
CA ALA A 293 31.90 24.73 3.57
C ALA A 293 32.94 25.40 2.67
N ASN A 294 32.52 26.33 1.83
CA ASN A 294 33.36 27.14 0.98
C ASN A 294 32.90 28.62 1.04
N LYS A 295 33.58 29.51 0.31
CA LYS A 295 33.23 30.95 0.35
C LYS A 295 31.87 31.32 -0.20
N TRP A 296 31.16 30.42 -0.81
CA TRP A 296 29.79 30.63 -1.34
C TRP A 296 28.70 29.95 -0.51
N GLY A 297 29.04 29.01 0.39
CA GLY A 297 28.15 28.17 1.16
C GLY A 297 28.68 26.75 1.28
N VAL A 298 27.92 25.71 0.88
CA VAL A 298 28.32 24.31 1.04
C VAL A 298 28.35 23.61 -0.31
N ILE A 299 29.46 22.95 -0.63
CA ILE A 299 29.55 21.99 -1.72
C ILE A 299 29.37 20.58 -1.18
N LYS A 300 28.59 19.77 -1.88
CA LYS A 300 28.34 18.35 -1.54
C LYS A 300 28.50 17.50 -2.80
N ALA A 301 29.16 16.35 -2.67
CA ALA A 301 29.31 15.38 -3.74
C ALA A 301 29.16 13.97 -3.15
N GLY A 302 28.63 13.06 -3.91
CA GLY A 302 28.48 11.69 -3.44
C GLY A 302 28.38 10.69 -4.57
N PHE A 303 28.45 9.44 -4.16
CA PHE A 303 28.44 8.28 -5.01
C PHE A 303 27.61 7.19 -4.30
N LYS A 304 26.80 6.46 -5.07
CA LYS A 304 26.05 5.33 -4.57
C LYS A 304 26.10 4.18 -5.57
N TYR A 305 26.29 2.98 -5.08
CA TYR A 305 26.21 1.72 -5.80
C TYR A 305 25.11 0.88 -5.15
N ASP A 306 24.16 0.42 -5.94
CA ASP A 306 23.12 -0.54 -5.55
C ASP A 306 23.23 -1.75 -6.48
N SER A 307 23.31 -2.96 -5.92
CA SER A 307 23.16 -4.23 -6.64
C SER A 307 21.98 -4.96 -6.06
N ARG A 308 21.08 -5.42 -6.91
CA ARG A 308 19.85 -6.09 -6.52
C ARG A 308 19.69 -7.36 -7.34
N ASP A 309 19.51 -8.47 -6.64
CA ASP A 309 19.21 -9.78 -7.21
C ASP A 309 17.80 -10.16 -6.72
N ALA A 310 16.86 -10.34 -7.63
CA ALA A 310 15.50 -10.74 -7.32
C ALA A 310 15.17 -12.04 -8.02
N THR A 311 14.78 -13.03 -7.24
CA THR A 311 14.31 -14.33 -7.71
C THR A 311 12.91 -14.60 -7.21
N GLY A 312 12.09 -15.24 -8.02
CA GLY A 312 10.74 -15.55 -7.60
C GLY A 312 9.89 -16.09 -8.73
N GLY A 313 8.66 -16.33 -8.38
CA GLY A 313 7.65 -16.86 -9.28
C GLY A 313 6.44 -17.34 -8.51
N GLY A 314 5.52 -17.98 -9.21
CA GLY A 314 4.39 -18.65 -8.62
C GLY A 314 4.41 -20.10 -9.05
N ALA A 315 4.11 -21.01 -8.14
CA ALA A 315 3.85 -22.37 -8.53
C ALA A 315 2.67 -22.40 -9.52
N PRO A 316 2.71 -23.23 -10.56
CA PRO A 316 1.58 -23.37 -11.46
C PRO A 316 0.33 -23.76 -10.66
N LEU A 317 -0.80 -23.14 -10.94
CA LEU A 317 -2.08 -23.44 -10.30
C LEU A 317 -2.33 -24.96 -10.33
N GLN A 318 -2.18 -25.61 -9.19
CA GLN A 318 -2.50 -27.02 -9.06
C GLN A 318 -4.01 -27.16 -8.94
N THR A 319 -4.65 -27.57 -10.02
CA THR A 319 -6.08 -27.90 -9.99
C THR A 319 -6.26 -29.30 -9.45
N ILE A 320 -6.76 -29.42 -8.23
CA ILE A 320 -7.16 -30.72 -7.68
C ILE A 320 -8.50 -31.10 -8.30
N ALA A 321 -8.56 -32.27 -8.88
CA ALA A 321 -9.67 -32.72 -9.70
C ALA A 321 -11.05 -32.49 -9.08
N SER A 322 -11.96 -31.96 -9.89
CA SER A 322 -13.39 -31.81 -9.61
C SER A 322 -14.01 -33.06 -8.96
N GLY A 323 -14.64 -32.88 -7.83
CA GLY A 323 -15.42 -33.92 -7.12
C GLY A 323 -14.64 -34.78 -6.14
N ALA A 324 -13.37 -34.46 -5.88
CA ALA A 324 -12.56 -35.41 -5.16
C ALA A 324 -12.61 -35.27 -3.66
N HIS A 325 -12.88 -34.24 -2.93
CA HIS A 325 -12.43 -34.34 -1.53
C HIS A 325 -13.16 -33.53 -0.45
N ILE A 326 -13.97 -32.57 -0.77
CA ILE A 326 -14.79 -31.91 0.25
C ILE A 326 -16.25 -32.24 0.02
N THR A 327 -16.77 -33.07 0.90
CA THR A 327 -18.20 -33.36 0.93
C THR A 327 -18.92 -32.24 1.66
N GLN A 328 -20.20 -32.09 1.36
CA GLN A 328 -21.09 -31.18 2.09
C GLN A 328 -21.04 -31.40 3.61
N ASP A 329 -20.91 -32.67 4.03
CA ASP A 329 -20.82 -33.03 5.45
C ASP A 329 -19.53 -32.52 6.11
N GLN A 330 -18.41 -32.49 5.39
CA GLN A 330 -17.14 -31.93 5.87
C GLN A 330 -17.24 -30.41 6.04
N ILE A 331 -17.84 -29.70 5.09
CA ILE A 331 -18.10 -28.27 5.22
C ILE A 331 -19.04 -27.98 6.41
N ALA A 332 -20.04 -28.80 6.61
CA ALA A 332 -20.96 -28.66 7.73
C ALA A 332 -20.27 -28.85 9.09
N LEU A 333 -19.27 -29.73 9.18
CA LEU A 333 -18.49 -29.97 10.40
C LEU A 333 -17.48 -28.82 10.69
N ALA A 334 -16.97 -28.16 9.64
CA ALA A 334 -16.06 -27.06 9.79
C ALA A 334 -16.73 -25.70 10.06
N ARG A 335 -18.04 -25.65 10.16
CA ARG A 335 -18.79 -24.42 10.44
C ARG A 335 -18.61 -23.98 11.87
N THR A 336 -18.04 -22.81 12.08
CA THR A 336 -17.88 -22.16 13.37
C THR A 336 -18.63 -20.84 13.38
N GLY A 337 -19.65 -20.73 14.21
CA GLY A 337 -20.29 -19.48 14.55
C GLY A 337 -20.91 -18.66 13.39
N SER A 338 -21.45 -17.53 13.74
CA SER A 338 -21.78 -16.45 12.80
C SER A 338 -21.01 -15.21 13.26
N TRP A 339 -20.20 -14.62 12.40
CA TRP A 339 -19.66 -13.31 12.68
C TRP A 339 -20.75 -12.28 12.45
N ALA A 340 -20.98 -11.41 13.44
CA ALA A 340 -22.07 -10.44 13.39
C ALA A 340 -21.67 -9.30 12.44
N THR A 341 -21.78 -9.53 11.13
CA THR A 341 -21.55 -8.54 10.11
C THR A 341 -22.85 -8.04 9.52
N GLU A 342 -22.90 -6.79 9.12
CA GLU A 342 -24.13 -6.14 8.65
C GLU A 342 -24.64 -6.76 7.35
N PHE A 343 -23.74 -7.01 6.39
CA PHE A 343 -24.14 -7.47 5.06
C PHE A 343 -24.57 -8.92 5.05
N SER A 344 -23.84 -9.79 5.73
CA SER A 344 -24.13 -11.22 5.77
C SER A 344 -25.35 -11.56 6.62
N ASN A 345 -25.75 -10.70 7.56
CA ASN A 345 -27.01 -10.88 8.30
C ASN A 345 -28.23 -10.84 7.37
N THR A 346 -28.15 -10.17 6.23
CA THR A 346 -29.24 -10.11 5.24
C THR A 346 -29.52 -11.45 4.56
N ILE A 347 -28.54 -12.35 4.52
CA ILE A 347 -28.63 -13.68 3.88
C ILE A 347 -28.58 -14.83 4.88
N ASN A 348 -28.57 -14.57 6.19
CA ASN A 348 -28.37 -15.57 7.24
C ASN A 348 -27.12 -16.45 6.95
N ALA A 349 -26.02 -15.84 6.55
CA ALA A 349 -24.80 -16.55 6.20
C ALA A 349 -24.29 -17.42 7.35
N THR A 350 -23.78 -18.60 7.02
CA THR A 350 -23.08 -19.47 7.95
C THR A 350 -21.63 -19.53 7.54
N TYR A 351 -20.75 -19.07 8.39
CA TYR A 351 -19.30 -19.03 8.13
C TYR A 351 -18.68 -20.40 8.27
N VAL A 352 -17.63 -20.62 7.49
CA VAL A 352 -16.82 -21.83 7.50
C VAL A 352 -15.44 -21.45 7.98
N ASP A 353 -14.85 -22.25 8.85
CA ASP A 353 -13.46 -22.14 9.23
C ASP A 353 -12.60 -22.71 8.08
N ASN A 354 -12.08 -21.80 7.26
CA ASN A 354 -11.31 -22.15 6.09
C ASN A 354 -9.93 -22.71 6.47
N LYS A 355 -9.37 -22.28 7.58
CA LYS A 355 -8.11 -22.79 8.12
C LYS A 355 -8.23 -24.26 8.52
N GLU A 356 -9.34 -24.64 9.18
CA GLU A 356 -9.58 -26.03 9.56
C GLU A 356 -9.79 -26.92 8.33
N ILE A 357 -10.54 -26.45 7.32
CA ILE A 357 -10.70 -27.17 6.05
C ILE A 357 -9.35 -27.37 5.38
N TYR A 358 -8.56 -26.30 5.33
CA TYR A 358 -7.22 -26.34 4.75
C TYR A 358 -6.31 -27.35 5.50
N ASN A 359 -6.27 -27.29 6.82
CA ASN A 359 -5.50 -28.24 7.65
C ASN A 359 -5.89 -29.68 7.36
N GLN A 360 -7.19 -29.93 7.17
CA GLN A 360 -7.66 -31.26 6.80
C GLN A 360 -7.18 -31.67 5.40
N MET A 361 -7.17 -30.73 4.43
CA MET A 361 -6.67 -30.99 3.08
C MET A 361 -5.18 -31.33 3.08
N VAL A 362 -4.38 -30.63 3.88
CA VAL A 362 -2.96 -30.94 4.09
C VAL A 362 -2.79 -32.33 4.71
N ALA A 363 -3.56 -32.64 5.75
CA ALA A 363 -3.51 -33.94 6.42
C ALA A 363 -3.89 -35.11 5.48
N ASP A 364 -4.80 -34.87 4.54
CA ASP A 364 -5.20 -35.84 3.53
C ASP A 364 -4.22 -35.91 2.33
N GLY A 365 -3.17 -35.10 2.31
CA GLY A 365 -2.16 -35.04 1.25
C GLY A 365 -2.68 -34.47 -0.07
N LEU A 366 -3.72 -33.65 -0.03
CA LEU A 366 -4.38 -33.03 -1.19
C LEU A 366 -3.73 -31.70 -1.57
N VAL A 367 -3.20 -31.00 -0.58
CA VAL A 367 -2.47 -29.75 -0.71
C VAL A 367 -1.11 -29.95 -0.07
N GLN A 368 -0.07 -29.51 -0.74
CA GLN A 368 1.31 -29.51 -0.21
C GLN A 368 1.73 -28.04 -0.09
N PRO A 369 1.81 -27.50 1.12
CA PRO A 369 2.34 -26.17 1.34
C PRO A 369 3.86 -26.22 1.21
N ASP A 370 4.35 -26.19 0.01
CA ASP A 370 5.77 -26.16 -0.28
C ASP A 370 6.03 -24.95 -1.19
N PHE A 371 6.66 -23.96 -0.62
CA PHE A 371 7.17 -22.82 -1.37
C PHE A 371 8.45 -23.29 -2.07
N GLU A 372 8.32 -23.93 -3.21
CA GLU A 372 9.48 -24.16 -4.06
C GLU A 372 9.79 -22.83 -4.77
N GLU A 373 11.07 -22.43 -4.72
CA GLU A 373 11.59 -21.37 -5.58
C GLU A 373 11.30 -21.76 -7.03
N ASP A 374 10.35 -21.06 -7.65
CA ASP A 374 10.11 -21.24 -9.07
C ASP A 374 11.07 -20.30 -9.81
N GLU A 375 12.05 -20.82 -10.50
CA GLU A 375 13.01 -20.09 -11.34
C GLU A 375 12.35 -19.34 -12.52
N ALA A 376 11.03 -19.11 -12.44
CA ALA A 376 10.26 -18.45 -13.50
C ALA A 376 10.61 -16.97 -13.66
N LEU A 377 11.21 -16.34 -12.65
CA LEU A 377 11.62 -14.96 -12.67
C LEU A 377 12.98 -14.79 -11.99
N GLU A 378 13.95 -14.27 -12.72
CA GLU A 378 15.25 -13.84 -12.21
C GLU A 378 15.55 -12.43 -12.75
N ILE A 379 15.91 -11.51 -11.86
CA ILE A 379 16.23 -10.11 -12.20
C ILE A 379 17.53 -9.75 -11.50
N GLU A 380 18.50 -9.31 -12.28
CA GLU A 380 19.74 -8.68 -11.81
C GLU A 380 19.69 -7.18 -12.16
N GLU A 381 19.85 -6.30 -11.19
CA GLU A 381 19.87 -4.87 -11.41
C GLU A 381 21.04 -4.21 -10.68
N THR A 382 21.84 -3.44 -11.42
CA THR A 382 22.91 -2.63 -10.85
C THR A 382 22.66 -1.16 -11.18
N ILE A 383 22.67 -0.30 -10.15
CA ILE A 383 22.51 1.14 -10.30
C ILE A 383 23.76 1.84 -9.74
N LEU A 384 24.45 2.54 -10.62
CA LEU A 384 25.59 3.37 -10.27
C LEU A 384 25.17 4.83 -10.31
N SER A 385 25.29 5.55 -9.21
CA SER A 385 24.89 6.95 -9.13
C SER A 385 26.01 7.84 -8.63
N ALA A 386 26.09 9.04 -9.18
CA ALA A 386 26.96 10.10 -8.67
C ALA A 386 26.26 11.46 -8.73
N TYR A 387 26.56 12.33 -7.78
CA TYR A 387 26.00 13.69 -7.80
C TYR A 387 27.00 14.73 -7.35
N LEU A 388 26.73 15.97 -7.77
CA LEU A 388 27.41 17.19 -7.33
C LEU A 388 26.35 18.25 -7.04
N MET A 389 26.46 18.91 -5.89
CA MET A 389 25.51 19.93 -5.44
C MET A 389 26.26 21.08 -4.78
N GLN A 390 25.83 22.32 -5.04
CA GLN A 390 26.34 23.54 -4.39
C GLN A 390 25.18 24.33 -3.80
N THR A 391 25.21 24.55 -2.50
CA THR A 391 24.39 25.56 -1.83
C THR A 391 25.15 26.88 -1.86
N ILE A 392 24.52 27.94 -2.31
CA ILE A 392 25.06 29.30 -2.39
C ILE A 392 24.29 30.18 -1.44
N ASP A 393 24.94 30.60 -0.35
CA ASP A 393 24.33 31.47 0.66
C ASP A 393 24.34 32.92 0.19
N MET A 394 23.20 33.59 0.37
CA MET A 394 22.97 34.99 0.03
C MET A 394 22.41 35.72 1.27
N GLU A 395 22.52 37.05 1.30
CA GLU A 395 21.92 37.86 2.38
C GLU A 395 20.38 37.70 2.51
N TRP A 396 19.74 37.25 1.45
CA TRP A 396 18.29 37.12 1.35
C TRP A 396 17.80 35.66 1.36
N GLY A 397 18.67 34.69 1.59
CA GLY A 397 18.34 33.27 1.57
C GLY A 397 19.42 32.41 0.91
N ASN A 398 19.05 31.41 0.10
CA ASN A 398 20.03 30.59 -0.59
C ASN A 398 19.53 30.07 -1.95
N ILE A 399 20.49 29.64 -2.77
CA ILE A 399 20.27 28.94 -4.03
C ILE A 399 20.95 27.58 -3.91
N VAL A 400 20.24 26.48 -4.26
CA VAL A 400 20.81 25.14 -4.34
C VAL A 400 20.79 24.69 -5.80
N LEU A 401 21.93 24.32 -6.32
CA LEU A 401 22.10 23.81 -7.68
C LEU A 401 22.74 22.41 -7.61
N GLY A 402 22.18 21.47 -8.34
CA GLY A 402 22.70 20.12 -8.33
C GLY A 402 22.46 19.36 -9.63
N VAL A 403 23.25 18.33 -9.84
CA VAL A 403 23.05 17.35 -10.89
C VAL A 403 23.40 15.97 -10.35
N ARG A 404 22.54 15.02 -10.65
CA ARG A 404 22.73 13.59 -10.39
C ARG A 404 22.78 12.84 -11.70
N VAL A 405 23.61 11.84 -11.79
CA VAL A 405 23.68 10.90 -12.90
C VAL A 405 23.48 9.50 -12.34
N GLU A 406 22.58 8.74 -12.94
CA GLU A 406 22.36 7.33 -12.64
C GLU A 406 22.53 6.49 -13.89
N ASP A 407 23.39 5.49 -13.81
CA ASP A 407 23.61 4.48 -14.83
C ASP A 407 23.03 3.16 -14.34
N THR A 408 22.14 2.54 -15.10
CA THR A 408 21.40 1.35 -14.73
C THR A 408 21.66 0.24 -15.72
N ASP A 409 22.17 -0.88 -15.22
CA ASP A 409 22.22 -2.16 -15.91
C ASP A 409 21.12 -3.05 -15.35
N TYR A 410 20.24 -3.56 -16.21
CA TYR A 410 19.12 -4.41 -15.87
C TYR A 410 19.13 -5.66 -16.75
N GLU A 411 18.99 -6.81 -16.13
CA GLU A 411 18.87 -8.10 -16.81
C GLU A 411 17.72 -8.89 -16.20
N THR A 412 16.86 -9.47 -17.03
CA THR A 412 15.79 -10.38 -16.58
C THR A 412 15.82 -11.67 -17.37
N THR A 413 15.68 -12.77 -16.65
CA THR A 413 15.54 -14.13 -17.19
C THR A 413 14.20 -14.71 -16.76
N GLY A 414 13.52 -15.40 -17.64
CA GLY A 414 12.23 -16.02 -17.33
C GLY A 414 11.77 -16.91 -18.47
N ILE A 415 10.48 -17.21 -18.47
CA ILE A 415 9.87 -18.11 -19.46
C ILE A 415 8.86 -17.34 -20.30
N LYS A 416 9.15 -17.19 -21.58
CA LYS A 416 8.19 -16.68 -22.55
C LYS A 416 7.30 -17.81 -23.05
N LEU A 417 6.01 -17.57 -23.00
CA LEU A 417 5.03 -18.48 -23.59
C LEU A 417 4.87 -18.15 -25.09
N VAL A 418 5.26 -19.06 -25.96
CA VAL A 418 5.06 -18.98 -27.40
C VAL A 418 4.10 -20.10 -27.80
N GLY A 419 2.81 -19.81 -27.76
CA GLY A 419 1.80 -20.85 -27.80
C GLY A 419 1.87 -21.73 -26.56
N ALA A 420 1.60 -23.01 -26.70
CA ALA A 420 1.73 -24.00 -25.61
C ALA A 420 3.20 -24.38 -25.27
N VAL A 421 4.19 -23.67 -25.80
CA VAL A 421 5.61 -23.98 -25.63
C VAL A 421 6.29 -22.91 -24.79
N SER A 422 6.79 -23.30 -23.64
CA SER A 422 7.64 -22.45 -22.78
C SER A 422 9.04 -22.33 -23.39
N GLN A 423 9.54 -21.14 -23.59
CA GLN A 423 10.89 -20.87 -24.09
C GLN A 423 11.63 -19.93 -23.11
N PRO A 424 12.85 -20.24 -22.73
CA PRO A 424 13.67 -19.31 -21.96
C PRO A 424 13.82 -17.97 -22.69
N LEU A 425 13.62 -16.89 -21.98
CA LEU A 425 13.82 -15.52 -22.47
C LEU A 425 14.77 -14.82 -21.54
N LYS A 426 15.81 -14.19 -22.10
CA LYS A 426 16.75 -13.32 -21.38
C LYS A 426 16.79 -11.99 -22.09
N VAL A 427 16.56 -10.89 -21.36
CA VAL A 427 16.59 -9.52 -21.87
C VAL A 427 17.50 -8.70 -20.99
N SER A 428 18.37 -7.89 -21.59
CA SER A 428 19.25 -6.96 -20.89
C SER A 428 19.04 -5.56 -21.43
N GLN A 429 18.97 -4.57 -20.53
CA GLN A 429 18.87 -3.16 -20.85
C GLN A 429 19.95 -2.37 -20.10
N ASN A 430 20.46 -1.32 -20.72
CA ASN A 430 21.35 -0.35 -20.08
C ASN A 430 20.91 1.06 -20.46
N TYR A 431 20.79 1.94 -19.48
CA TYR A 431 20.41 3.32 -19.71
C TYR A 431 21.00 4.26 -18.65
N THR A 432 21.25 5.51 -19.07
CA THR A 432 21.82 6.55 -18.21
C THR A 432 20.87 7.73 -18.11
N ASN A 433 20.58 8.17 -16.90
CA ASN A 433 19.75 9.33 -16.61
C ASN A 433 20.57 10.47 -16.03
N VAL A 434 20.33 11.69 -16.52
CA VAL A 434 20.93 12.93 -16.00
C VAL A 434 19.83 13.79 -15.41
N LEU A 435 19.89 14.00 -14.10
CA LEU A 435 18.82 14.58 -13.28
C LEU A 435 19.29 15.92 -12.65
N PRO A 436 19.11 17.05 -13.36
CA PRO A 436 19.40 18.37 -12.80
C PRO A 436 18.34 18.84 -11.82
N SER A 437 18.75 19.63 -10.80
CA SER A 437 17.85 20.31 -9.88
C SER A 437 18.34 21.73 -9.55
N ALA A 438 17.39 22.63 -9.28
CA ALA A 438 17.66 24.00 -8.91
C ALA A 438 16.59 24.54 -7.96
N HIS A 439 17.02 25.10 -6.83
CA HIS A 439 16.10 25.60 -5.81
C HIS A 439 16.53 26.99 -5.38
N VAL A 440 15.57 27.86 -5.15
CA VAL A 440 15.76 29.21 -4.62
C VAL A 440 14.87 29.38 -3.39
N ASN A 441 15.49 29.62 -2.25
CA ASN A 441 14.81 29.95 -1.00
C ASN A 441 15.02 31.42 -0.70
N TRP A 442 13.96 32.21 -0.77
CA TRP A 442 14.01 33.66 -0.60
C TRP A 442 13.27 34.10 0.66
N ASP A 443 14.04 34.58 1.65
CA ASP A 443 13.55 35.19 2.88
C ASP A 443 13.24 36.67 2.60
N PHE A 444 12.12 36.98 1.91
CA PHE A 444 11.83 38.35 1.49
C PHE A 444 11.26 39.22 2.60
N ARG A 445 10.90 38.62 3.74
CA ARG A 445 10.57 39.24 5.01
C ARG A 445 11.02 38.33 6.15
N ASP A 446 11.14 38.91 7.36
CA ASP A 446 11.58 38.16 8.55
C ASP A 446 10.66 36.98 8.88
N ASP A 447 9.37 37.10 8.54
CA ASP A 447 8.31 36.13 8.81
C ASP A 447 7.76 35.45 7.55
N GLN A 448 8.33 35.72 6.36
CA GLN A 448 7.80 35.15 5.12
C GLN A 448 8.90 34.68 4.17
N LYS A 449 8.67 33.51 3.60
CA LYS A 449 9.57 32.89 2.63
C LYS A 449 8.86 32.62 1.32
N LEU A 450 9.60 32.74 0.23
CA LEU A 450 9.20 32.28 -1.09
C LEU A 450 10.19 31.24 -1.55
N ARG A 451 9.71 30.08 -1.98
CA ARG A 451 10.55 28.99 -2.49
C ARG A 451 10.16 28.68 -3.91
N PHE A 452 11.14 28.62 -4.76
CA PHE A 452 11.01 28.10 -6.11
C PHE A 452 11.87 26.85 -6.24
N SER A 453 11.31 25.78 -6.84
CA SER A 453 12.02 24.53 -7.08
C SER A 453 11.81 24.08 -8.52
N PHE A 454 12.88 23.62 -9.15
CA PHE A 454 12.88 22.81 -10.35
C PHE A 454 13.58 21.51 -10.03
N SER A 455 12.95 20.38 -10.33
CA SER A 455 13.51 19.05 -10.11
C SER A 455 13.16 18.10 -11.25
N THR A 456 14.01 17.10 -11.43
CA THR A 456 13.78 15.99 -12.35
C THR A 456 13.87 14.69 -11.57
N GLY A 457 13.15 13.66 -12.03
CA GLY A 457 13.12 12.34 -11.42
C GLY A 457 12.77 11.26 -12.43
N ILE A 458 12.93 10.02 -12.03
CA ILE A 458 12.55 8.84 -12.81
C ILE A 458 11.71 7.89 -11.97
N SER A 459 10.96 7.01 -12.64
CA SER A 459 10.37 5.80 -12.06
C SER A 459 10.72 4.62 -12.95
N ARG A 460 11.38 3.62 -12.37
CA ARG A 460 11.71 2.40 -13.09
C ARG A 460 10.50 1.47 -13.08
N PRO A 461 10.28 0.67 -14.14
CA PRO A 461 9.23 -0.35 -14.14
C PRO A 461 9.35 -1.25 -12.89
N THR A 462 8.24 -1.64 -12.30
CA THR A 462 8.25 -2.64 -11.22
C THR A 462 8.75 -3.98 -11.75
N TYR A 463 9.19 -4.88 -10.87
CA TYR A 463 9.65 -6.21 -11.29
C TYR A 463 8.55 -7.02 -11.98
N ILE A 464 7.28 -6.82 -11.60
CA ILE A 464 6.14 -7.47 -12.25
C ILE A 464 5.95 -6.92 -13.67
N GLU A 465 6.06 -5.62 -13.86
CA GLU A 465 5.90 -4.97 -15.17
C GLU A 465 7.04 -5.36 -16.12
N ALA A 466 8.28 -5.40 -15.60
CA ALA A 466 9.48 -5.65 -16.41
C ALA A 466 9.92 -7.12 -16.49
N ARG A 467 9.17 -8.05 -15.86
CA ARG A 467 9.55 -9.48 -15.87
C ARG A 467 9.52 -10.08 -17.29
N ALA A 468 10.47 -10.95 -17.59
CA ALA A 468 10.49 -11.75 -18.81
C ALA A 468 9.64 -13.04 -18.66
N ALA A 469 8.51 -12.97 -17.96
CA ALA A 469 7.65 -14.11 -17.68
C ALA A 469 6.18 -13.80 -17.96
N GLY A 470 5.41 -14.83 -18.31
CA GLY A 470 3.98 -14.73 -18.50
C GLY A 470 3.25 -15.97 -18.00
N SER A 471 1.97 -15.82 -17.69
CA SER A 471 1.09 -16.91 -17.24
C SER A 471 -0.11 -17.08 -18.16
N ILE A 472 -0.60 -18.31 -18.28
CA ILE A 472 -1.80 -18.65 -19.05
C ILE A 472 -2.87 -19.10 -18.07
N SER A 473 -4.04 -18.50 -18.17
CA SER A 473 -5.26 -18.94 -17.49
C SER A 473 -6.23 -19.53 -18.51
N GLU A 474 -6.29 -20.84 -18.62
CA GLU A 474 -7.23 -21.53 -19.50
C GLU A 474 -8.70 -21.31 -19.07
N ILE A 475 -8.92 -21.24 -17.75
CA ILE A 475 -10.26 -21.01 -17.18
C ILE A 475 -10.70 -19.56 -17.40
N GLY A 476 -9.77 -18.62 -17.29
CA GLY A 476 -10.01 -17.19 -17.52
C GLY A 476 -9.94 -16.77 -18.98
N GLU A 477 -9.54 -17.69 -19.90
CA GLU A 477 -9.30 -17.37 -21.31
C GLU A 477 -8.36 -16.17 -21.47
N ALA A 478 -7.30 -16.11 -20.66
CA ALA A 478 -6.39 -14.96 -20.55
C ALA A 478 -4.92 -15.40 -20.55
N VAL A 479 -4.09 -14.52 -21.08
CA VAL A 479 -2.62 -14.58 -21.00
C VAL A 479 -2.16 -13.27 -20.38
N THR A 480 -1.37 -13.36 -19.32
CA THR A 480 -0.78 -12.18 -18.68
C THR A 480 0.74 -12.26 -18.71
N GLY A 481 1.43 -11.15 -18.87
CA GLY A 481 2.89 -11.13 -18.86
C GLY A 481 3.46 -9.75 -18.59
N GLY A 482 4.72 -9.70 -18.17
CA GLY A 482 5.48 -8.46 -18.12
C GLY A 482 6.03 -8.09 -19.50
N ASN A 483 6.60 -6.89 -19.59
CA ASN A 483 7.31 -6.40 -20.77
C ASN A 483 8.74 -5.96 -20.36
N PRO A 484 9.76 -6.80 -20.61
CA PRO A 484 11.14 -6.46 -20.24
C PRO A 484 11.78 -5.38 -21.13
N GLU A 485 11.06 -4.88 -22.14
CA GLU A 485 11.52 -3.81 -23.03
C GLU A 485 10.97 -2.43 -22.62
N LEU A 486 10.30 -2.32 -21.45
CA LEU A 486 9.80 -1.04 -20.95
C LEU A 486 10.93 -0.05 -20.68
N ASP A 487 10.74 1.18 -21.14
CA ASP A 487 11.55 2.33 -20.75
C ASP A 487 11.12 2.85 -19.37
N GLU A 488 12.01 3.49 -18.64
CA GLU A 488 11.68 4.19 -17.42
C GLU A 488 10.81 5.42 -17.67
N GLU A 489 9.88 5.71 -16.76
CA GLU A 489 9.16 6.99 -16.74
C GLU A 489 10.13 8.11 -16.35
N LYS A 490 10.06 9.25 -17.01
CA LYS A 490 10.89 10.45 -16.74
C LYS A 490 10.02 11.62 -16.38
N SER A 491 10.38 12.34 -15.34
CA SER A 491 9.64 13.51 -14.93
C SER A 491 10.50 14.76 -14.79
N TRP A 492 9.87 15.89 -15.03
CA TRP A 492 10.34 17.18 -14.59
C TRP A 492 9.22 17.95 -13.91
N GLY A 493 9.56 18.79 -12.96
CA GLY A 493 8.57 19.56 -12.22
C GLY A 493 9.06 20.90 -11.74
N VAL A 494 8.10 21.77 -11.48
CA VAL A 494 8.32 23.09 -10.87
C VAL A 494 7.34 23.28 -9.70
N ASP A 495 7.85 23.91 -8.63
CA ASP A 495 7.07 24.27 -7.46
C ASP A 495 7.32 25.73 -7.10
N LEU A 496 6.28 26.42 -6.68
CA LEU A 496 6.32 27.77 -6.11
C LEU A 496 5.54 27.76 -4.80
N ALA A 497 6.26 27.89 -3.67
CA ALA A 497 5.67 27.90 -2.34
C ALA A 497 5.86 29.28 -1.68
N TRP A 498 4.80 29.80 -1.08
CA TRP A 498 4.81 30.92 -0.18
C TRP A 498 4.48 30.47 1.22
N GLU A 499 5.33 30.83 2.20
CA GLU A 499 5.21 30.47 3.60
C GLU A 499 5.14 31.74 4.45
N TRP A 500 4.20 31.80 5.38
CA TRP A 500 4.06 32.89 6.34
C TRP A 500 4.00 32.36 7.77
N TYR A 501 5.05 32.63 8.52
CA TYR A 501 5.25 32.28 9.92
C TYR A 501 4.77 33.43 10.79
N PHE A 502 3.45 33.54 11.02
CA PHE A 502 2.87 34.70 11.67
C PHE A 502 3.03 34.70 13.19
N ASN A 503 3.50 33.64 13.82
CA ASN A 503 4.05 33.51 15.17
C ASN A 503 4.88 32.22 15.29
N GLU A 504 5.47 31.95 16.50
CA GLU A 504 6.39 30.82 16.72
C GLU A 504 5.79 29.43 16.47
N ALA A 505 4.46 29.29 16.59
CA ALA A 505 3.77 28.00 16.44
C ALA A 505 2.69 28.01 15.35
N SER A 506 2.74 28.99 14.44
CA SER A 506 1.68 29.15 13.43
C SER A 506 2.26 29.42 12.04
N LEU A 507 1.74 28.69 11.06
CA LEU A 507 2.17 28.71 9.69
C LEU A 507 0.95 28.74 8.75
N LEU A 508 1.03 29.56 7.71
CA LEU A 508 0.23 29.44 6.50
C LEU A 508 1.16 29.21 5.33
N SER A 509 0.97 28.12 4.59
CA SER A 509 1.72 27.81 3.37
C SER A 509 0.77 27.63 2.19
N VAL A 510 1.13 28.15 1.05
CA VAL A 510 0.45 27.95 -0.24
C VAL A 510 1.49 27.55 -1.27
N THR A 511 1.29 26.40 -1.90
CA THR A 511 2.19 25.87 -2.93
C THR A 511 1.43 25.63 -4.23
N ALA A 512 1.91 26.14 -5.34
CA ALA A 512 1.50 25.77 -6.68
C ALA A 512 2.56 24.86 -7.30
N PHE A 513 2.15 23.80 -7.97
CA PHE A 513 3.07 22.85 -8.59
C PHE A 513 2.61 22.37 -9.96
N HIS A 514 3.58 21.94 -10.76
CA HIS A 514 3.36 21.28 -12.05
C HIS A 514 4.39 20.17 -12.22
N ARG A 515 3.94 19.01 -12.74
CA ARG A 515 4.78 17.88 -13.15
C ARG A 515 4.40 17.44 -14.56
N SER A 516 5.39 17.09 -15.36
CA SER A 516 5.25 16.40 -16.63
C SER A 516 5.95 15.06 -16.54
N ILE A 517 5.34 14.01 -17.03
CA ILE A 517 5.85 12.64 -16.97
C ILE A 517 5.85 12.12 -18.42
N ASP A 518 6.99 11.68 -18.89
CA ASP A 518 7.15 11.03 -20.19
C ASP A 518 7.20 9.52 -20.00
N ASN A 519 6.73 8.74 -20.99
CA ASN A 519 6.73 7.27 -20.99
C ASN A 519 5.89 6.63 -19.88
N VAL A 520 4.73 7.20 -19.53
CA VAL A 520 3.86 6.62 -18.48
C VAL A 520 3.58 5.15 -18.77
N ILE A 521 3.90 4.27 -17.82
CA ILE A 521 3.67 2.83 -17.96
C ILE A 521 2.19 2.54 -17.71
N ALA A 522 1.55 1.81 -18.61
CA ALA A 522 0.15 1.45 -18.50
C ALA A 522 -0.08 0.01 -18.97
N GLU A 523 -1.06 -0.66 -18.34
CA GLU A 523 -1.51 -1.96 -18.81
C GLU A 523 -2.20 -1.83 -20.17
N SER A 524 -1.89 -2.77 -21.04
CA SER A 524 -2.45 -2.90 -22.40
C SER A 524 -3.05 -4.28 -22.56
N THR A 525 -4.31 -4.37 -22.95
CA THR A 525 -4.99 -5.64 -23.22
C THR A 525 -5.45 -5.72 -24.66
N VAL A 526 -5.01 -6.78 -25.35
CA VAL A 526 -5.39 -7.06 -26.74
C VAL A 526 -6.05 -8.43 -26.89
N LYS A 527 -6.99 -8.57 -27.82
CA LYS A 527 -7.59 -9.87 -28.11
C LYS A 527 -6.68 -10.69 -29.03
N VAL A 528 -6.33 -11.89 -28.60
CA VAL A 528 -5.51 -12.84 -29.34
C VAL A 528 -6.25 -14.17 -29.50
N LYS A 529 -5.86 -15.00 -30.47
CA LYS A 529 -6.44 -16.34 -30.59
C LYS A 529 -5.94 -17.23 -29.45
N GLY A 530 -6.85 -17.73 -28.61
CA GLY A 530 -6.54 -18.64 -27.51
C GLY A 530 -5.82 -19.91 -27.95
N SER A 531 -6.15 -20.42 -29.16
CA SER A 531 -5.49 -21.60 -29.77
C SER A 531 -3.98 -21.44 -30.02
N ILE A 532 -3.43 -20.22 -29.90
CA ILE A 532 -1.98 -19.98 -29.93
C ILE A 532 -1.35 -20.40 -28.60
N TYR A 533 -2.09 -20.32 -27.49
CA TYR A 533 -1.60 -20.49 -26.13
C TYR A 533 -2.08 -21.78 -25.46
N SER A 534 -3.20 -22.36 -25.91
CA SER A 534 -3.75 -23.60 -25.33
C SER A 534 -4.38 -24.51 -26.39
N ASP A 535 -4.11 -25.80 -26.31
CA ASP A 535 -4.75 -26.83 -27.13
C ASP A 535 -6.24 -27.05 -26.79
N PHE A 536 -6.70 -26.53 -25.64
CA PHE A 536 -8.10 -26.60 -25.21
C PHE A 536 -8.97 -25.46 -25.77
N ALA A 537 -8.34 -24.39 -26.27
CA ALA A 537 -9.06 -23.30 -26.89
C ALA A 537 -9.55 -23.63 -28.29
N ALA A 538 -10.80 -23.30 -28.63
CA ALA A 538 -11.28 -23.46 -29.99
C ALA A 538 -10.50 -22.54 -30.96
N PRO A 539 -10.38 -22.91 -32.26
CA PRO A 539 -9.56 -22.15 -33.21
C PRO A 539 -9.91 -20.68 -33.38
N ASP A 540 -11.14 -20.32 -33.09
CA ASP A 540 -11.66 -18.95 -33.22
C ASP A 540 -11.91 -18.27 -31.87
N ASP A 541 -11.60 -18.90 -30.74
CA ASP A 541 -11.74 -18.30 -29.41
C ASP A 541 -10.73 -17.17 -29.25
N LEU A 542 -11.21 -16.04 -28.78
CA LEU A 542 -10.41 -14.85 -28.51
C LEU A 542 -10.19 -14.71 -27.01
N TRP A 543 -8.93 -14.79 -26.62
CA TRP A 543 -8.46 -14.59 -25.27
C TRP A 543 -7.92 -13.19 -25.07
N ASP A 544 -7.90 -12.73 -23.83
CA ASP A 544 -7.24 -11.47 -23.44
C ASP A 544 -5.74 -11.73 -23.25
N LEU A 545 -4.92 -10.94 -23.94
CA LEU A 545 -3.49 -10.84 -23.69
C LEU A 545 -3.23 -9.49 -23.03
N SER A 546 -2.96 -9.51 -21.73
CA SER A 546 -2.62 -8.33 -20.93
C SER A 546 -1.11 -8.26 -20.70
N SER A 547 -0.53 -7.09 -20.96
CA SER A 547 0.87 -6.76 -20.76
C SER A 547 1.01 -5.26 -20.45
N PHE A 548 2.21 -4.78 -20.30
CA PHE A 548 2.50 -3.38 -20.01
C PHE A 548 3.21 -2.74 -21.22
N ASP A 549 2.89 -1.50 -21.50
CA ASP A 549 3.54 -0.70 -22.53
C ASP A 549 3.78 0.73 -22.03
N ASN A 550 4.81 1.38 -22.57
CA ASN A 550 4.96 2.81 -22.36
C ASN A 550 3.90 3.56 -23.16
N GLY A 551 3.04 4.26 -22.45
CA GLY A 551 2.07 5.18 -23.01
C GLY A 551 2.75 6.45 -23.51
N LYS A 552 1.95 7.49 -23.68
CA LYS A 552 2.43 8.83 -23.98
C LYS A 552 2.66 9.61 -22.68
N ASP A 553 2.66 10.93 -22.85
CA ASP A 553 2.94 11.86 -21.77
C ASP A 553 1.78 11.89 -20.75
N GLY A 554 2.15 12.04 -19.49
CA GLY A 554 1.27 12.37 -18.38
C GLY A 554 1.61 13.74 -17.82
N LYS A 555 0.64 14.43 -17.24
CA LYS A 555 0.87 15.69 -16.53
C LYS A 555 -0.05 15.83 -15.35
N LEU A 556 0.42 16.53 -14.35
CA LEU A 556 -0.38 16.94 -13.20
C LEU A 556 0.02 18.35 -12.74
N HIS A 557 -0.95 19.07 -12.22
CA HIS A 557 -0.73 20.37 -11.62
C HIS A 557 -1.74 20.64 -10.52
N GLY A 558 -1.38 21.45 -9.56
CA GLY A 558 -2.28 21.71 -8.45
C GLY A 558 -1.85 22.80 -7.52
N LEU A 559 -2.66 22.94 -6.49
CA LEU A 559 -2.48 23.86 -5.39
C LEU A 559 -2.56 23.11 -4.06
N GLU A 560 -1.64 23.40 -3.16
CA GLU A 560 -1.68 22.92 -1.78
C GLU A 560 -1.75 24.11 -0.83
N LEU A 561 -2.55 23.94 0.23
CA LEU A 561 -2.63 24.86 1.33
C LEU A 561 -2.35 24.10 2.62
N ALA A 562 -1.48 24.63 3.48
CA ALA A 562 -1.27 24.13 4.83
C ALA A 562 -1.42 25.29 5.84
N TYR A 563 -2.17 25.04 6.90
CA TYR A 563 -2.41 25.98 7.97
C TYR A 563 -2.26 25.30 9.32
N THR A 564 -1.45 25.89 10.19
CA THR A 564 -1.33 25.48 11.59
C THR A 564 -1.40 26.70 12.47
N ALA A 565 -2.22 26.68 13.52
CA ALA A 565 -2.30 27.75 14.49
C ALA A 565 -2.63 27.22 15.88
N ARG A 566 -2.06 27.90 16.89
CA ARG A 566 -2.39 27.74 18.32
C ARG A 566 -2.98 29.03 18.84
N LEU A 567 -3.93 28.92 19.76
CA LEU A 567 -4.60 30.09 20.33
C LEU A 567 -3.87 30.66 21.55
N ASP A 568 -2.81 29.99 22.06
CA ASP A 568 -2.01 30.49 23.19
C ASP A 568 -1.34 31.86 22.97
N ASN A 569 -1.14 32.23 21.70
CA ASN A 569 -0.63 33.56 21.34
C ASN A 569 -1.70 34.67 21.35
N TYR A 570 -2.97 34.30 21.48
CA TYR A 570 -4.10 35.23 21.36
C TYR A 570 -5.05 35.19 22.54
N LEU A 571 -5.10 34.09 23.28
CA LEU A 571 -6.04 33.85 24.37
C LEU A 571 -5.29 33.25 25.57
N ASP A 572 -5.82 33.53 26.77
CA ASP A 572 -5.31 33.01 28.04
C ASP A 572 -6.23 31.95 28.63
N GLY A 573 -5.70 31.19 29.60
CA GLY A 573 -6.43 30.17 30.35
C GLY A 573 -6.89 29.01 29.47
N PHE A 574 -8.06 28.46 29.74
CA PHE A 574 -8.59 27.28 29.05
C PHE A 574 -8.56 27.39 27.51
N TRP A 575 -8.84 28.56 26.97
CA TRP A 575 -8.90 28.76 25.52
C TRP A 575 -7.52 28.76 24.84
N ALA A 576 -6.45 29.02 25.60
CA ALA A 576 -5.08 28.98 25.12
C ALA A 576 -4.66 27.55 24.65
N GLY A 577 -5.26 26.52 25.26
CA GLY A 577 -4.96 25.12 24.88
C GLY A 577 -5.47 24.69 23.51
N PHE A 578 -6.35 25.46 22.86
CA PHE A 578 -6.87 25.08 21.56
C PHE A 578 -5.91 25.40 20.41
N GLY A 579 -5.93 24.56 19.40
CA GLY A 579 -5.25 24.78 18.14
C GLY A 579 -5.97 24.08 16.99
N MET A 580 -5.53 24.38 15.78
CA MET A 580 -6.06 23.86 14.53
C MET A 580 -4.92 23.56 13.56
N GLU A 581 -5.02 22.44 12.88
CA GLU A 581 -4.23 22.10 11.69
C GLU A 581 -5.19 21.83 10.54
N ALA A 582 -4.88 22.36 9.38
CA ALA A 582 -5.63 22.07 8.16
C ALA A 582 -4.68 21.98 6.98
N ASN A 583 -4.91 21.02 6.09
CA ASN A 583 -4.29 20.97 4.78
C ASN A 583 -5.35 20.68 3.72
N LEU A 584 -5.13 21.21 2.53
CA LEU A 584 -5.97 21.00 1.37
C LEU A 584 -5.08 20.87 0.15
N THR A 585 -5.37 19.90 -0.69
CA THR A 585 -4.71 19.66 -1.97
C THR A 585 -5.78 19.59 -3.06
N ALA A 586 -5.65 20.43 -4.08
CA ALA A 586 -6.47 20.38 -5.28
C ALA A 586 -5.56 20.10 -6.48
N ILE A 587 -5.84 19.02 -7.21
CA ILE A 587 -5.00 18.52 -8.31
C ILE A 587 -5.88 18.27 -9.53
N SER A 588 -5.32 18.50 -10.70
CA SER A 588 -5.82 18.00 -11.97
C SER A 588 -4.70 17.25 -12.68
N SER A 589 -4.99 16.06 -13.14
CA SER A 589 -4.04 15.21 -13.86
C SER A 589 -4.66 14.70 -15.15
N GLU A 590 -3.81 14.31 -16.08
CA GLU A 590 -4.19 13.53 -17.26
C GLU A 590 -3.00 12.70 -17.72
N TYR A 591 -3.27 11.53 -18.31
CA TYR A 591 -2.29 10.74 -19.03
C TYR A 591 -2.94 10.12 -20.27
N THR A 592 -2.11 9.77 -21.25
CA THR A 592 -2.57 9.13 -22.48
C THR A 592 -2.07 7.70 -22.53
N THR A 593 -3.00 6.74 -22.61
CA THR A 593 -2.69 5.31 -22.75
C THR A 593 -1.98 5.00 -24.07
N PRO A 594 -1.34 3.81 -24.23
CA PRO A 594 -0.79 3.38 -25.51
C PRO A 594 -1.78 3.44 -26.67
N ASP A 595 -3.05 3.14 -26.42
CA ASP A 595 -4.15 3.20 -27.40
C ASP A 595 -4.61 4.62 -27.75
N GLY A 596 -4.07 5.64 -27.05
CA GLY A 596 -4.38 7.05 -27.31
C GLY A 596 -5.64 7.57 -26.63
N LEU A 597 -6.14 6.88 -25.60
CA LEU A 597 -7.21 7.36 -24.74
C LEU A 597 -6.64 8.24 -23.62
N GLU A 598 -7.40 9.24 -23.20
CA GLU A 598 -7.02 10.16 -22.12
C GLU A 598 -7.83 9.83 -20.86
N PHE A 599 -7.13 9.68 -19.74
CA PHE A 599 -7.67 9.41 -18.41
C PHE A 599 -6.95 10.25 -17.35
N ASP A 600 -7.58 10.39 -16.18
CA ASP A 600 -6.90 10.87 -14.97
C ASP A 600 -5.86 9.86 -14.50
N LEU A 601 -4.79 10.31 -13.87
CA LEU A 601 -3.80 9.39 -13.28
C LEU A 601 -4.47 8.53 -12.19
N PRO A 602 -4.32 7.20 -12.23
CA PRO A 602 -4.88 6.31 -11.23
C PRO A 602 -4.41 6.67 -9.81
N GLY A 603 -5.23 6.36 -8.81
CA GLY A 603 -4.94 6.64 -7.40
C GLY A 603 -5.02 8.11 -7.00
N GLN A 604 -5.27 9.03 -7.93
CA GLN A 604 -5.30 10.46 -7.67
C GLN A 604 -6.72 11.03 -7.61
N SER A 605 -7.01 11.79 -6.54
CA SER A 605 -8.26 12.54 -6.36
C SER A 605 -8.08 14.00 -6.71
N ASP A 606 -9.11 14.63 -7.29
CA ASP A 606 -9.11 16.05 -7.62
C ASP A 606 -9.02 16.95 -6.39
N LEU A 607 -9.60 16.51 -5.26
CA LEU A 607 -9.61 17.25 -4.01
C LEU A 607 -9.40 16.31 -2.82
N SER A 608 -8.47 16.69 -1.96
CA SER A 608 -8.32 16.08 -0.63
C SER A 608 -8.05 17.14 0.42
N TYR A 609 -8.58 16.94 1.63
CA TYR A 609 -8.26 17.83 2.75
C TYR A 609 -8.38 17.11 4.09
N ASN A 610 -7.60 17.61 5.05
CA ASN A 610 -7.68 17.21 6.45
C ASN A 610 -7.83 18.44 7.32
N ILE A 611 -8.68 18.35 8.34
CA ILE A 611 -8.87 19.38 9.35
C ILE A 611 -8.79 18.71 10.72
N SER A 612 -7.86 19.15 11.55
CA SER A 612 -7.72 18.68 12.93
C SER A 612 -7.91 19.83 13.90
N LEU A 613 -8.82 19.64 14.83
CA LEU A 613 -8.96 20.50 15.99
C LEU A 613 -8.34 19.80 17.19
N PHE A 614 -7.49 20.48 17.92
CA PHE A 614 -6.87 19.90 19.11
C PHE A 614 -6.94 20.84 20.31
N TYR A 615 -6.90 20.22 21.47
CA TYR A 615 -6.73 20.86 22.75
C TYR A 615 -5.55 20.24 23.48
N GLU A 616 -4.64 21.03 23.98
CA GLU A 616 -3.50 20.58 24.75
C GLU A 616 -3.21 21.55 25.90
N ASP A 617 -3.48 21.10 27.12
CA ASP A 617 -3.19 21.86 28.35
C ASP A 617 -3.18 20.94 29.57
N HIS A 618 -2.40 21.30 30.61
CA HIS A 618 -2.34 20.58 31.89
C HIS A 618 -2.12 19.07 31.76
N GLY A 619 -1.33 18.62 30.79
CA GLY A 619 -1.04 17.21 30.55
C GLY A 619 -2.17 16.43 29.84
N PHE A 620 -3.29 17.08 29.53
CA PHE A 620 -4.33 16.50 28.70
C PHE A 620 -4.21 16.97 27.26
N MET A 621 -4.28 16.03 26.30
CA MET A 621 -4.38 16.31 24.88
C MET A 621 -5.57 15.54 24.30
N ALA A 622 -6.35 16.22 23.47
CA ALA A 622 -7.36 15.62 22.60
C ALA A 622 -7.27 16.21 21.20
N ARG A 623 -7.35 15.36 20.19
CA ARG A 623 -7.33 15.74 18.77
C ARG A 623 -8.48 15.05 18.06
N LEU A 624 -9.34 15.83 17.42
CA LEU A 624 -10.37 15.37 16.51
C LEU A 624 -9.96 15.73 15.09
N SER A 625 -9.83 14.72 14.24
CA SER A 625 -9.38 14.87 12.85
C SER A 625 -10.50 14.44 11.89
N TYR A 626 -10.82 15.29 10.93
CA TYR A 626 -11.68 14.98 9.80
C TYR A 626 -10.83 14.94 8.53
N ARG A 627 -10.92 13.84 7.79
CA ARG A 627 -10.26 13.64 6.51
C ARG A 627 -11.31 13.43 5.42
N TYR A 628 -11.11 14.08 4.30
CA TYR A 628 -11.91 13.94 3.09
C TYR A 628 -10.99 13.68 1.89
N ARG A 629 -11.41 12.81 1.03
CA ARG A 629 -10.80 12.53 -0.27
C ARG A 629 -11.92 12.37 -1.30
N ASP A 630 -11.84 13.09 -2.41
CA ASP A 630 -12.76 12.95 -3.54
C ASP A 630 -12.55 11.61 -4.27
N ALA A 631 -13.49 11.23 -5.11
CA ALA A 631 -13.44 10.02 -5.92
C ALA A 631 -12.16 9.98 -6.78
N PHE A 632 -11.65 8.77 -7.03
CA PHE A 632 -10.44 8.56 -7.83
C PHE A 632 -10.48 7.22 -8.55
N ALA A 633 -9.81 7.14 -9.73
CA ALA A 633 -9.67 5.88 -10.46
C ALA A 633 -8.85 4.86 -9.65
N ASP A 634 -9.31 3.63 -9.60
CA ASP A 634 -8.60 2.52 -8.97
C ASP A 634 -7.30 2.22 -9.75
N GLU A 635 -6.21 1.93 -9.04
CA GLU A 635 -4.91 1.61 -9.64
C GLU A 635 -4.82 0.13 -10.06
N THR A 636 -5.57 -0.73 -9.38
CA THR A 636 -5.43 -2.19 -9.46
C THR A 636 -6.59 -2.86 -10.18
N GLU A 637 -7.76 -2.23 -10.24
CA GLU A 637 -8.96 -2.83 -10.80
C GLU A 637 -9.47 -2.10 -12.03
N THR A 638 -9.60 -2.84 -13.12
CA THR A 638 -10.23 -2.36 -14.33
C THR A 638 -11.67 -2.85 -14.42
N GLY A 639 -12.53 -2.12 -15.13
CA GLY A 639 -13.92 -2.52 -15.32
C GLY A 639 -14.09 -3.90 -15.97
N ALA A 640 -13.05 -4.45 -16.60
CA ALA A 640 -13.06 -5.78 -17.21
C ALA A 640 -13.36 -6.90 -16.20
N VAL A 641 -12.92 -6.77 -14.94
CA VAL A 641 -13.20 -7.72 -13.84
C VAL A 641 -14.72 -7.84 -13.62
N PHE A 642 -15.45 -6.73 -13.78
CA PHE A 642 -16.91 -6.66 -13.62
C PHE A 642 -17.67 -6.71 -14.96
N GLY A 643 -16.98 -7.01 -16.08
CA GLY A 643 -17.58 -7.06 -17.42
C GLY A 643 -17.90 -5.69 -18.02
N PHE A 644 -17.23 -4.62 -17.58
CA PHE A 644 -17.37 -3.26 -18.09
C PHE A 644 -16.13 -2.80 -18.85
N ALA A 645 -16.33 -1.88 -19.77
CA ALA A 645 -15.23 -1.20 -20.47
C ALA A 645 -14.79 0.10 -19.76
N GLU A 646 -15.56 0.54 -18.75
CA GLU A 646 -15.25 1.76 -18.01
C GLU A 646 -14.28 1.47 -16.86
N PRO A 647 -13.44 2.45 -16.48
CA PRO A 647 -12.60 2.36 -15.29
C PRO A 647 -13.44 2.21 -14.00
N ILE A 648 -12.88 1.57 -12.99
CA ILE A 648 -13.44 1.54 -11.65
C ILE A 648 -12.96 2.77 -10.88
N TYR A 649 -13.85 3.35 -10.12
CA TYR A 649 -13.55 4.49 -9.23
C TYR A 649 -13.91 4.12 -7.81
N TRP A 650 -13.03 4.41 -6.87
CA TRP A 650 -13.41 4.60 -5.48
C TRP A 650 -14.25 5.86 -5.36
N ASP A 651 -15.34 5.79 -4.61
CA ASP A 651 -16.17 6.96 -4.30
C ASP A 651 -15.48 7.89 -3.32
N GLU A 652 -16.06 9.06 -3.10
CA GLU A 652 -15.58 9.99 -2.08
C GLU A 652 -15.52 9.30 -0.71
N GLN A 653 -14.46 9.58 0.03
CA GLN A 653 -14.22 8.99 1.34
C GLN A 653 -14.11 10.08 2.40
N SER A 654 -14.75 9.88 3.54
CA SER A 654 -14.57 10.72 4.71
C SER A 654 -14.27 9.88 5.95
N ARG A 655 -13.47 10.41 6.88
CA ARG A 655 -13.15 9.73 8.14
C ARG A 655 -13.05 10.74 9.26
N VAL A 656 -13.59 10.36 10.40
CA VAL A 656 -13.40 11.10 11.65
C VAL A 656 -12.61 10.23 12.60
N ASP A 657 -11.49 10.75 13.10
CA ASP A 657 -10.62 10.06 14.04
C ASP A 657 -10.48 10.91 15.32
N LEU A 658 -10.39 10.23 16.46
CA LEU A 658 -10.18 10.87 17.77
C LEU A 658 -8.95 10.25 18.44
N ALA A 659 -8.00 11.10 18.85
CA ALA A 659 -6.86 10.71 19.66
C ALA A 659 -6.89 11.51 20.98
N MET A 660 -6.70 10.81 22.10
CA MET A 660 -6.59 11.42 23.43
C MET A 660 -5.37 10.90 24.17
N ARG A 661 -4.76 11.76 24.96
CA ARG A 661 -3.65 11.41 25.84
C ARG A 661 -3.77 12.17 27.16
N TYR A 662 -3.43 11.50 28.27
CA TYR A 662 -3.35 12.13 29.58
C TYR A 662 -2.01 11.77 30.25
N ASP A 663 -1.25 12.79 30.63
CA ASP A 663 0.02 12.65 31.33
C ASP A 663 -0.20 12.31 32.80
N LEU A 664 0.40 11.23 33.25
CA LEU A 664 0.32 10.73 34.63
C LEU A 664 1.50 11.22 35.51
N GLU A 665 2.54 11.82 34.96
CA GLU A 665 3.72 12.25 35.73
C GLU A 665 3.34 13.12 36.94
N PRO A 666 2.40 14.10 36.85
CA PRO A 666 2.00 14.89 38.01
C PRO A 666 1.33 14.09 39.13
N LEU A 667 0.80 12.91 38.84
CA LEU A 667 0.09 12.05 39.78
C LEU A 667 0.97 10.99 40.43
N ILE A 668 1.90 10.38 39.65
CA ILE A 668 2.66 9.22 40.04
C ILE A 668 4.17 9.48 40.15
N GLY A 669 4.66 10.63 39.69
CA GLY A 669 6.06 11.03 39.70
C GLY A 669 6.98 10.28 38.73
N TYR A 670 6.41 9.54 37.79
CA TYR A 670 7.09 8.88 36.69
C TYR A 670 6.51 9.33 35.34
N LYS A 671 7.36 9.47 34.32
CA LYS A 671 6.91 9.84 32.98
C LYS A 671 6.09 8.70 32.38
N ALA A 672 4.79 8.79 32.53
CA ALA A 672 3.83 7.85 31.97
C ALA A 672 2.63 8.61 31.44
N SER A 673 1.96 8.07 30.42
CA SER A 673 0.71 8.62 29.91
C SER A 673 -0.26 7.53 29.50
N LEU A 674 -1.55 7.80 29.70
CA LEU A 674 -2.62 7.00 29.08
C LEU A 674 -2.94 7.54 27.70
N PHE A 675 -3.30 6.67 26.80
CA PHE A 675 -3.80 7.07 25.48
C PHE A 675 -5.06 6.30 25.10
N LEU A 676 -5.88 6.93 24.26
CA LEU A 676 -7.02 6.34 23.56
C LEU A 676 -7.04 6.86 22.13
N ASN A 677 -7.06 5.94 21.17
CA ASN A 677 -7.23 6.23 19.74
C ASN A 677 -8.50 5.56 19.25
N ILE A 678 -9.33 6.32 18.55
CA ILE A 678 -10.54 5.83 17.89
C ILE A 678 -10.43 6.20 16.41
N ASN A 679 -10.41 5.20 15.54
CA ASN A 679 -10.34 5.39 14.10
C ASN A 679 -11.71 5.10 13.49
N ASN A 680 -12.08 5.86 12.47
CA ASN A 680 -13.37 5.76 11.78
C ASN A 680 -14.56 5.88 12.76
N LEU A 681 -14.56 6.92 13.60
CA LEU A 681 -15.56 7.17 14.63
C LEU A 681 -17.01 7.22 14.08
N THR A 682 -17.18 7.56 12.82
CA THR A 682 -18.47 7.66 12.11
C THR A 682 -18.91 6.36 11.47
N ASN A 683 -18.08 5.30 11.53
CA ASN A 683 -18.31 4.02 10.85
C ASN A 683 -18.64 4.18 9.36
N GLU A 684 -17.82 4.97 8.65
CA GLU A 684 -17.97 5.23 7.22
C GLU A 684 -17.62 3.99 6.41
N GLU A 685 -18.42 3.69 5.41
CA GLU A 685 -18.19 2.62 4.43
C GLU A 685 -17.47 3.18 3.20
N ASP A 686 -16.74 2.32 2.48
CA ASP A 686 -16.10 2.65 1.23
C ASP A 686 -16.85 2.05 0.05
N GLY A 687 -17.04 2.82 -1.01
CA GLY A 687 -17.75 2.39 -2.19
C GLY A 687 -16.91 2.47 -3.47
N GLN A 688 -17.22 1.60 -4.41
CA GLN A 688 -16.67 1.67 -5.79
C GLN A 688 -17.80 1.69 -6.81
N TYR A 689 -17.55 2.33 -7.96
CA TYR A 689 -18.47 2.36 -9.08
C TYR A 689 -17.75 2.29 -10.43
N ALA A 690 -18.43 1.70 -11.45
CA ALA A 690 -17.90 1.62 -12.81
C ALA A 690 -18.26 2.88 -13.60
N GLY A 691 -17.28 3.71 -13.89
CA GLY A 691 -17.40 4.93 -14.70
C GLY A 691 -18.27 6.04 -14.13
N LYS A 692 -19.42 5.72 -13.52
CA LYS A 692 -20.38 6.70 -12.97
C LYS A 692 -21.03 6.21 -11.67
N LYS A 693 -21.23 7.09 -10.69
CA LYS A 693 -21.83 6.80 -9.36
C LYS A 693 -23.19 6.07 -9.40
N TRP A 694 -23.93 6.14 -10.51
CA TRP A 694 -25.19 5.40 -10.63
C TRP A 694 -25.00 3.90 -10.86
N LYS A 695 -23.75 3.42 -11.00
CA LYS A 695 -23.37 2.04 -11.29
C LYS A 695 -22.40 1.53 -10.20
N PRO A 696 -22.82 1.44 -8.92
CA PRO A 696 -21.96 0.94 -7.86
C PRO A 696 -21.63 -0.53 -8.11
N VAL A 697 -20.38 -0.92 -7.87
CA VAL A 697 -19.91 -2.30 -8.07
C VAL A 697 -19.44 -2.94 -6.77
N ARG A 698 -19.05 -2.14 -5.77
CA ARG A 698 -18.57 -2.64 -4.48
C ARG A 698 -18.91 -1.69 -3.35
N ILE A 699 -19.17 -2.25 -2.19
CA ILE A 699 -19.32 -1.53 -0.92
C ILE A 699 -18.56 -2.34 0.14
N GLU A 700 -17.70 -1.67 0.91
CA GLU A 700 -16.87 -2.28 1.93
C GLU A 700 -17.08 -1.59 3.28
N SER A 701 -17.26 -2.40 4.33
CA SER A 701 -17.35 -1.95 5.72
C SER A 701 -16.18 -2.51 6.52
N TYR A 702 -15.51 -1.63 7.27
CA TYR A 702 -14.35 -1.95 8.10
C TYR A 702 -14.60 -1.74 9.59
N GLY A 703 -15.73 -1.15 9.96
CA GLY A 703 -16.05 -0.81 11.35
C GLY A 703 -15.19 0.29 11.95
N SER A 704 -15.54 0.68 13.18
CA SER A 704 -14.72 1.56 14.02
C SER A 704 -13.70 0.76 14.81
N ARG A 705 -12.53 1.34 15.09
CA ARG A 705 -11.46 0.70 15.87
C ARG A 705 -11.09 1.54 17.08
N TYR A 706 -10.96 0.88 18.22
CA TYR A 706 -10.66 1.48 19.51
C TYR A 706 -9.38 0.87 20.07
N LEU A 707 -8.38 1.68 20.38
CA LEU A 707 -7.11 1.25 20.97
C LEU A 707 -6.79 2.11 22.18
N ALA A 708 -6.69 1.51 23.35
CA ALA A 708 -6.30 2.19 24.59
C ALA A 708 -5.03 1.57 25.17
N GLY A 709 -4.24 2.37 25.87
CA GLY A 709 -3.02 1.84 26.43
C GLY A 709 -2.26 2.82 27.30
N VAL A 710 -1.03 2.43 27.64
CA VAL A 710 -0.13 3.19 28.48
C VAL A 710 1.24 3.31 27.81
N ARG A 711 1.83 4.50 27.92
CA ARG A 711 3.23 4.77 27.51
C ARG A 711 4.05 5.11 28.73
N PHE A 712 5.27 4.59 28.78
CA PHE A 712 6.29 4.90 29.78
C PHE A 712 7.54 5.45 29.10
N SER A 713 8.18 6.43 29.74
CA SER A 713 9.51 6.89 29.34
C SER A 713 10.34 7.26 30.58
N LEU A 714 11.65 6.99 30.52
CA LEU A 714 12.64 7.34 31.56
C LEU A 714 13.72 8.22 30.93
#